data_127edeba81aa4486685c4e6a91ad9e0d
#
_entry.id   127edeba81aa4486685c4e6a91ad9e0d
#
_cell.length_a   1.000
_cell.length_b   1.000
_cell.length_c   1.000
_cell.angle_alpha   90.00
_cell.angle_beta   90.00
_cell.angle_gamma   90.00
#
_symmetry.space_group_name_H-M   'P 1'
#
loop_
_entity.id
_entity.type
_entity.pdbx_description
1 polymer ?
#
loop_
_entity_poly.entity_id
_entity_poly.type
_entity_poly.pdbx_seq_one_letter_code
_entity_poly.pdbx_strand_id
1 'polypeptide(L)'
;MEHHSAVLLRRLNPYCAQALEAAASLCQTRAHAEITPEHWLLKLLEQGEGDMTVIARRYEWDIDNLWQSLLKHLDVQPRSVKSRPQLSDALLSLMQQAWLCAATDENSQIRGVHLLMALVGKPSLLKCDGLWPLLSTGHTQLERLLPLLNSQSDERPERQQEASLVQVSPDDEPRPAESTLSPALQGVLDKFTLDVTAKARAGDIDPVFGRDNEIRQMVDVLSRRRKNNPILVGEPGVGKTALVEGLALRIAEGNVPDSLKSVTLRTLDLGLLQAGAGVKGEFEQRLKNIIDAVQQSPTPVLLFIDEAHTIIGAGNQAGGADAANLLKPALARGELRTIAATTWSEYKQYFERDAALERRFQMVKVDEPDDDTACLMLRGLKSRYAEHHGVHITDEAVKTAVTLSRRYLTGRQLPDKAVDLLDTAGARVRMSLDTVPEPLTRLKSEITALEMEKQALLADLTVGNGQHGERLATIEQRENLLLVELDERETQYGQELAFIEQLLASRRDISRQAETVELQQQLSMLQQGHPLLFPDVDARTVATVIADWTGIPLSSLMKDSQADLLTLETQMGNRVVGQDYALNTIAQRLRASKTGLTPENGPQGVFLLTGPSGTGKTETALALADILFGGEKSLITINLSEYQEPHTVSQLNGSPPGYVGYGQGGILTEAVRKRPYSVVLLDEVEKAHRDVMNLFYQVFDRGFMRDGEGREIDFRNTVILMTSNLGGDAVMQMLEEQPETTESELHELLRPLLRDHFQPALLARFQTIIYHPLSESALRTIVQMKLDQVSQRLLRHYGITTTISESLFDALTAACLLPDTGARNIDSLLNQQILPVLSQQLLTYLSRQQKPQQLTLSWSDEEGIELIIDNE
;
A
#
# COMPACT_ATOMS: atom_id res chain seq x y z
N MET A 1 -0.73 -7.27 65.84
CA MET A 1 -0.88 -6.64 64.49
C MET A 1 -0.37 -7.59 63.38
N GLU A 2 0.70 -8.35 63.56
CA GLU A 2 1.24 -9.22 62.50
C GLU A 2 0.28 -10.33 62.05
N HIS A 3 -0.54 -10.89 62.92
CA HIS A 3 -1.51 -11.92 62.54
C HIS A 3 -2.67 -11.38 61.66
N HIS A 4 -3.05 -10.12 61.83
CA HIS A 4 -4.17 -9.54 61.08
C HIS A 4 -3.77 -9.20 59.65
N SER A 5 -2.56 -8.70 59.43
CA SER A 5 -2.02 -8.43 58.10
C SER A 5 -1.82 -9.67 57.26
N ALA A 6 -1.36 -10.78 57.90
CA ALA A 6 -1.17 -12.06 57.19
C ALA A 6 -2.50 -12.64 56.69
N VAL A 7 -3.59 -12.48 57.44
CA VAL A 7 -4.92 -12.94 57.03
C VAL A 7 -5.44 -12.16 55.83
N LEU A 8 -5.28 -10.83 55.84
CA LEU A 8 -5.71 -9.95 54.75
C LEU A 8 -4.92 -10.20 53.48
N LEU A 9 -3.61 -10.44 53.57
CA LEU A 9 -2.77 -10.79 52.43
C LEU A 9 -3.21 -12.10 51.74
N ARG A 10 -3.67 -13.08 52.50
CA ARG A 10 -4.20 -14.36 51.98
C ARG A 10 -5.56 -14.19 51.29
N ARG A 11 -6.25 -13.12 51.53
CA ARG A 11 -7.56 -12.80 50.92
C ARG A 11 -7.45 -12.08 49.57
N LEU A 12 -6.26 -11.63 49.20
CA LEU A 12 -6.04 -11.02 47.87
C LEU A 12 -6.16 -12.08 46.79
N ASN A 13 -6.74 -11.70 45.65
CA ASN A 13 -6.67 -12.54 44.49
C ASN A 13 -5.21 -12.60 43.94
N PRO A 14 -4.84 -13.56 43.10
CA PRO A 14 -3.47 -13.68 42.60
C PRO A 14 -2.96 -12.41 41.92
N TYR A 15 -3.81 -11.71 41.21
CA TYR A 15 -3.48 -10.47 40.50
C TYR A 15 -3.10 -9.33 41.45
N CYS A 16 -3.91 -9.08 42.47
CA CYS A 16 -3.64 -8.05 43.47
C CYS A 16 -2.43 -8.42 44.33
N ALA A 17 -2.26 -9.69 44.67
CA ALA A 17 -1.11 -10.17 45.44
C ALA A 17 0.21 -9.94 44.68
N GLN A 18 0.25 -10.26 43.41
CA GLN A 18 1.40 -10.04 42.55
C GLN A 18 1.73 -8.55 42.40
N ALA A 19 0.71 -7.71 42.24
CA ALA A 19 0.88 -6.25 42.25
C ALA A 19 1.46 -5.72 43.54
N LEU A 20 1.05 -6.28 44.65
CA LEU A 20 1.56 -5.88 45.97
C LEU A 20 3.03 -6.30 46.16
N GLU A 21 3.43 -7.48 45.69
CA GLU A 21 4.83 -7.91 45.70
C GLU A 21 5.70 -6.98 44.81
N ALA A 22 5.19 -6.60 43.66
CA ALA A 22 5.86 -5.64 42.79
C ALA A 22 5.96 -4.24 43.46
N ALA A 23 4.93 -3.82 44.20
CA ALA A 23 4.95 -2.60 44.95
C ALA A 23 6.00 -2.63 46.08
N ALA A 24 6.14 -3.77 46.76
CA ALA A 24 7.17 -3.95 47.78
C ALA A 24 8.59 -3.88 47.16
N SER A 25 8.80 -4.48 46.02
CA SER A 25 10.07 -4.39 45.27
C SER A 25 10.37 -2.96 44.85
N LEU A 26 9.38 -2.23 44.38
CA LEU A 26 9.53 -0.82 44.01
C LEU A 26 9.89 0.05 45.22
N CYS A 27 9.21 -0.16 46.34
CA CYS A 27 9.47 0.53 47.58
C CYS A 27 10.91 0.29 48.07
N GLN A 28 11.38 -0.94 47.97
CA GLN A 28 12.76 -1.30 48.29
C GLN A 28 13.79 -0.64 47.38
N THR A 29 13.54 -0.67 46.06
CA THR A 29 14.43 -0.08 45.04
C THR A 29 14.55 1.43 45.23
N ARG A 30 13.47 2.10 45.63
CA ARG A 30 13.45 3.55 45.86
C ARG A 30 13.86 3.95 47.30
N ALA A 31 14.18 2.98 48.11
CA ALA A 31 14.51 3.18 49.53
C ALA A 31 13.42 3.91 50.33
N HIS A 32 12.16 3.61 50.07
CA HIS A 32 11.03 4.08 50.86
C HIS A 32 10.83 3.19 52.10
N ALA A 33 10.40 3.80 53.20
CA ALA A 33 10.24 3.07 54.49
C ALA A 33 8.97 2.22 54.56
N GLU A 34 7.92 2.65 53.87
CA GLU A 34 6.60 2.05 53.93
C GLU A 34 6.01 1.85 52.53
N ILE A 35 5.30 0.72 52.36
CA ILE A 35 4.51 0.44 51.18
C ILE A 35 3.16 1.14 51.36
N THR A 36 2.90 2.13 50.51
CA THR A 36 1.66 2.94 50.55
C THR A 36 0.63 2.47 49.52
N PRO A 37 -0.64 2.86 49.64
CA PRO A 37 -1.64 2.60 48.61
C PRO A 37 -1.24 3.08 47.21
N GLU A 38 -0.50 4.18 47.14
CA GLU A 38 -0.03 4.75 45.90
C GLU A 38 0.99 3.80 45.18
N HIS A 39 1.88 3.13 45.93
CA HIS A 39 2.75 2.11 45.38
C HIS A 39 1.96 0.96 44.74
N TRP A 40 0.93 0.49 45.44
CA TRP A 40 0.08 -0.60 45.01
C TRP A 40 -0.75 -0.22 43.79
N LEU A 41 -1.39 0.97 43.79
CA LEU A 41 -2.13 1.48 42.62
C LEU A 41 -1.25 1.63 41.39
N LEU A 42 -0.03 2.14 41.55
CA LEU A 42 0.93 2.22 40.44
C LEU A 42 1.15 0.86 39.82
N LYS A 43 1.36 -0.16 40.64
CA LYS A 43 1.60 -1.52 40.13
C LYS A 43 0.35 -2.20 39.59
N LEU A 44 -0.82 -1.91 40.12
CA LEU A 44 -2.10 -2.38 39.57
C LEU A 44 -2.38 -1.81 38.18
N LEU A 45 -2.05 -0.53 37.97
CA LEU A 45 -2.18 0.11 36.65
C LEU A 45 -1.18 -0.45 35.62
N GLU A 46 0.00 -0.87 36.04
CA GLU A 46 1.05 -1.42 35.18
C GLU A 46 0.86 -2.90 34.82
N GLN A 47 0.17 -3.68 35.64
CA GLN A 47 0.23 -5.15 35.57
C GLN A 47 -0.55 -5.76 34.40
N GLY A 48 -1.39 -5.03 33.70
CA GLY A 48 -2.13 -5.54 32.55
C GLY A 48 -3.63 -5.22 32.59
N GLU A 49 -4.46 -6.10 32.04
CA GLU A 49 -5.90 -5.89 31.92
C GLU A 49 -6.70 -6.32 33.16
N GLY A 50 -6.32 -5.83 34.35
CA GLY A 50 -7.08 -5.99 35.57
C GLY A 50 -8.32 -5.10 35.65
N ASP A 51 -9.02 -5.19 36.80
CA ASP A 51 -10.24 -4.41 37.03
C ASP A 51 -10.04 -2.89 36.86
N MET A 52 -8.92 -2.38 37.34
CA MET A 52 -8.60 -0.95 37.26
C MET A 52 -8.45 -0.48 35.81
N THR A 53 -7.79 -1.27 34.97
CA THR A 53 -7.57 -0.94 33.53
C THR A 53 -8.88 -1.00 32.75
N VAL A 54 -9.72 -1.99 33.02
CA VAL A 54 -11.03 -2.12 32.35
C VAL A 54 -11.96 -0.97 32.77
N ILE A 55 -11.98 -0.59 34.03
CA ILE A 55 -12.75 0.55 34.52
C ILE A 55 -12.24 1.85 33.93
N ALA A 56 -10.93 2.06 33.88
CA ALA A 56 -10.30 3.23 33.26
C ALA A 56 -10.70 3.38 31.79
N ARG A 57 -10.72 2.30 31.05
CA ARG A 57 -11.16 2.28 29.64
C ARG A 57 -12.65 2.62 29.52
N ARG A 58 -13.47 2.11 30.41
CA ARG A 58 -14.93 2.34 30.40
C ARG A 58 -15.30 3.80 30.66
N TYR A 59 -14.57 4.46 31.56
CA TYR A 59 -14.79 5.86 31.94
C TYR A 59 -13.84 6.83 31.23
N GLU A 60 -13.06 6.35 30.27
CA GLU A 60 -12.11 7.16 29.49
C GLU A 60 -11.12 7.94 30.36
N TRP A 61 -10.67 7.32 31.47
CA TRP A 61 -9.62 7.92 32.28
C TRP A 61 -8.28 7.90 31.54
N ASP A 62 -7.53 8.99 31.66
CA ASP A 62 -6.16 9.08 31.18
C ASP A 62 -5.22 8.33 32.12
N ILE A 63 -4.95 7.07 31.81
CA ILE A 63 -4.08 6.20 32.61
C ILE A 63 -2.66 6.76 32.69
N ASP A 64 -2.15 7.36 31.64
CA ASP A 64 -0.80 7.93 31.61
C ASP A 64 -0.68 9.10 32.58
N ASN A 65 -1.70 9.94 32.66
CA ASN A 65 -1.74 11.05 33.60
C ASN A 65 -1.84 10.56 35.03
N LEU A 66 -2.68 9.57 35.32
CA LEU A 66 -2.78 8.95 36.65
C LEU A 66 -1.44 8.33 37.07
N TRP A 67 -0.81 7.62 36.18
CA TRP A 67 0.49 7.00 36.41
C TRP A 67 1.58 8.04 36.68
N GLN A 68 1.65 9.11 35.89
CA GLN A 68 2.60 10.21 36.09
C GLN A 68 2.39 10.90 37.41
N SER A 69 1.13 11.10 37.82
CA SER A 69 0.77 11.71 39.10
C SER A 69 1.22 10.86 40.29
N LEU A 70 1.01 9.54 40.19
CA LEU A 70 1.51 8.57 41.19
C LEU A 70 3.04 8.57 41.24
N LEU A 71 3.69 8.56 40.10
CA LEU A 71 5.15 8.56 40.02
C LEU A 71 5.75 9.82 40.67
N LYS A 72 5.22 10.98 40.33
CA LYS A 72 5.64 12.27 40.92
C LYS A 72 5.43 12.30 42.45
N HIS A 73 4.30 11.75 42.93
CA HIS A 73 4.04 11.64 44.34
C HIS A 73 5.07 10.76 45.05
N LEU A 74 5.42 9.61 44.45
CA LEU A 74 6.41 8.70 44.99
C LEU A 74 7.84 9.28 44.96
N ASP A 75 8.18 10.11 43.93
CA ASP A 75 9.48 10.76 43.83
C ASP A 75 9.73 11.78 44.98
N VAL A 76 8.69 12.36 45.51
CA VAL A 76 8.76 13.36 46.61
C VAL A 76 8.81 12.70 48.00
N GLN A 77 8.51 11.38 48.10
CA GLN A 77 8.53 10.69 49.39
C GLN A 77 9.94 10.62 50.00
N PRO A 78 10.06 10.75 51.34
CA PRO A 78 11.34 10.69 51.98
C PRO A 78 11.99 9.30 51.90
N ARG A 79 13.26 9.25 51.57
CA ARG A 79 14.05 8.03 51.54
C ARG A 79 14.52 7.67 52.93
N SER A 80 14.45 6.35 53.27
CA SER A 80 14.86 5.82 54.55
C SER A 80 15.82 4.65 54.35
N VAL A 81 16.81 4.50 55.20
CA VAL A 81 17.85 3.47 55.17
C VAL A 81 17.40 2.12 55.76
N LYS A 82 16.11 1.91 56.01
CA LYS A 82 15.60 0.62 56.52
C LYS A 82 15.70 -0.48 55.47
N SER A 83 16.19 -1.64 55.89
CA SER A 83 16.47 -2.77 55.01
C SER A 83 15.22 -3.51 54.52
N ARG A 84 14.06 -3.34 55.10
CA ARG A 84 12.79 -3.94 54.68
C ARG A 84 11.64 -2.96 54.79
N PRO A 85 10.91 -2.68 53.70
CA PRO A 85 9.73 -1.82 53.77
C PRO A 85 8.60 -2.50 54.54
N GLN A 86 7.86 -1.74 55.34
CA GLN A 86 6.71 -2.22 56.08
C GLN A 86 5.41 -1.75 55.40
N LEU A 87 4.32 -2.47 55.65
CA LEU A 87 3.00 -2.05 55.19
C LEU A 87 2.56 -0.80 55.94
N SER A 88 2.15 0.25 55.24
CA SER A 88 1.63 1.45 55.88
C SER A 88 0.27 1.22 56.54
N ASP A 89 -0.08 1.99 57.57
CA ASP A 89 -1.40 1.94 58.20
C ASP A 89 -2.53 2.25 57.20
N ALA A 90 -2.29 3.14 56.26
CA ALA A 90 -3.22 3.44 55.17
C ALA A 90 -3.45 2.22 54.24
N LEU A 91 -2.41 1.46 53.92
CA LEU A 91 -2.51 0.26 53.09
C LEU A 91 -3.28 -0.84 53.84
N LEU A 92 -3.01 -1.06 55.11
CA LEU A 92 -3.75 -2.00 55.96
C LEU A 92 -5.23 -1.64 56.09
N SER A 93 -5.53 -0.37 56.27
CA SER A 93 -6.90 0.16 56.29
C SER A 93 -7.60 -0.04 54.93
N LEU A 94 -6.89 0.17 53.82
CA LEU A 94 -7.41 -0.08 52.50
C LEU A 94 -7.78 -1.54 52.30
N MET A 95 -6.90 -2.47 52.68
CA MET A 95 -7.17 -3.91 52.60
C MET A 95 -8.36 -4.34 53.47
N GLN A 96 -8.50 -3.79 54.66
CA GLN A 96 -9.64 -4.07 55.53
C GLN A 96 -10.96 -3.61 54.92
N GLN A 97 -11.01 -2.40 54.39
CA GLN A 97 -12.20 -1.85 53.75
C GLN A 97 -12.53 -2.62 52.46
N ALA A 98 -11.51 -2.96 51.68
CA ALA A 98 -11.70 -3.76 50.47
C ALA A 98 -12.23 -5.16 50.75
N TRP A 99 -11.78 -5.78 51.85
CA TRP A 99 -12.31 -7.06 52.31
C TRP A 99 -13.80 -6.97 52.72
N LEU A 100 -14.19 -5.90 53.39
CA LEU A 100 -15.61 -5.67 53.71
C LEU A 100 -16.46 -5.54 52.44
N CYS A 101 -15.98 -4.83 51.43
CA CYS A 101 -16.64 -4.76 50.11
C CYS A 101 -16.73 -6.13 49.46
N ALA A 102 -15.64 -6.90 49.43
CA ALA A 102 -15.63 -8.22 48.86
C ALA A 102 -16.56 -9.21 49.58
N ALA A 103 -16.63 -9.14 50.90
CA ALA A 103 -17.55 -9.95 51.68
C ALA A 103 -19.03 -9.61 51.45
N THR A 104 -19.32 -8.34 51.16
CA THR A 104 -20.69 -7.91 50.84
C THR A 104 -21.12 -8.45 49.44
N ASP A 105 -20.19 -8.57 48.51
CA ASP A 105 -20.43 -9.09 47.19
C ASP A 105 -20.35 -10.63 47.10
N GLU A 106 -20.32 -11.32 48.20
CA GLU A 106 -20.17 -12.80 48.32
C GLU A 106 -18.90 -13.34 47.62
N ASN A 107 -17.89 -12.53 47.45
CA ASN A 107 -16.60 -12.91 46.90
C ASN A 107 -15.66 -13.46 48.03
N SER A 108 -14.92 -14.48 47.74
CA SER A 108 -13.94 -15.06 48.64
C SER A 108 -12.57 -14.36 48.63
N GLN A 109 -12.36 -13.46 47.69
CA GLN A 109 -11.08 -12.78 47.47
C GLN A 109 -11.28 -11.29 47.16
N ILE A 110 -10.27 -10.51 47.50
CA ILE A 110 -10.21 -9.07 47.20
C ILE A 110 -9.72 -8.88 45.76
N ARG A 111 -10.47 -8.14 44.97
CA ARG A 111 -10.14 -7.74 43.60
C ARG A 111 -9.81 -6.25 43.51
N GLY A 112 -9.28 -5.83 42.36
CA GLY A 112 -9.02 -4.42 42.09
C GLY A 112 -10.25 -3.52 42.19
N VAL A 113 -11.45 -3.98 41.81
CA VAL A 113 -12.70 -3.26 41.97
C VAL A 113 -13.05 -2.99 43.45
N HIS A 114 -12.79 -3.99 44.34
CA HIS A 114 -13.02 -3.83 45.76
C HIS A 114 -12.07 -2.80 46.38
N LEU A 115 -10.81 -2.75 45.92
CA LEU A 115 -9.86 -1.71 46.30
C LEU A 115 -10.34 -0.32 45.87
N LEU A 116 -10.88 -0.21 44.67
CA LEU A 116 -11.43 1.05 44.19
C LEU A 116 -12.69 1.49 44.97
N MET A 117 -13.59 0.54 45.29
CA MET A 117 -14.74 0.79 46.12
C MET A 117 -14.33 1.29 47.50
N ALA A 118 -13.30 0.70 48.09
CA ALA A 118 -12.76 1.13 49.40
C ALA A 118 -12.15 2.52 49.36
N LEU A 119 -11.45 2.87 48.31
CA LEU A 119 -10.89 4.20 48.08
C LEU A 119 -11.98 5.27 47.91
N VAL A 120 -13.03 4.94 47.15
CA VAL A 120 -14.18 5.84 46.95
C VAL A 120 -14.91 6.09 48.28
N GLY A 121 -15.06 5.03 49.11
CA GLY A 121 -15.67 5.14 50.43
C GLY A 121 -14.83 5.92 51.44
N LYS A 122 -13.50 5.92 51.31
CA LYS A 122 -12.59 6.62 52.22
C LYS A 122 -11.44 7.28 51.43
N PRO A 123 -11.70 8.41 50.76
CA PRO A 123 -10.70 9.10 49.93
C PRO A 123 -9.44 9.53 50.70
N SER A 124 -9.50 9.67 51.98
CA SER A 124 -8.36 10.08 52.82
C SER A 124 -7.22 9.05 52.87
N LEU A 125 -7.43 7.82 52.37
CA LEU A 125 -6.39 6.81 52.24
C LEU A 125 -5.37 7.17 51.16
N LEU A 126 -5.74 7.98 50.17
CA LEU A 126 -4.84 8.49 49.16
C LEU A 126 -4.34 9.89 49.52
N LYS A 127 -3.04 10.08 49.35
CA LYS A 127 -2.36 11.37 49.56
C LYS A 127 -1.95 12.06 48.27
N CYS A 128 -2.15 11.41 47.12
CA CYS A 128 -1.82 11.94 45.82
C CYS A 128 -2.98 12.74 45.23
N ASP A 129 -2.75 14.01 44.89
CA ASP A 129 -3.79 14.93 44.44
C ASP A 129 -4.25 14.67 42.99
N GLY A 130 -3.46 14.01 42.19
CA GLY A 130 -3.77 13.75 40.78
C GLY A 130 -4.72 12.57 40.51
N LEU A 131 -5.23 11.91 41.55
CA LEU A 131 -6.04 10.68 41.46
C LEU A 131 -7.55 10.93 41.56
N TRP A 132 -8.00 12.18 41.39
CA TRP A 132 -9.42 12.51 41.47
C TRP A 132 -10.32 11.74 40.49
N PRO A 133 -9.89 11.33 39.26
CA PRO A 133 -10.72 10.51 38.39
C PRO A 133 -11.13 9.18 39.02
N LEU A 134 -10.24 8.53 39.75
CA LEU A 134 -10.53 7.28 40.48
C LEU A 134 -11.64 7.48 41.53
N LEU A 135 -11.69 8.63 42.13
CA LEU A 135 -12.64 8.98 43.17
C LEU A 135 -13.96 9.55 42.63
N SER A 136 -14.04 9.80 41.32
CA SER A 136 -15.24 10.36 40.67
C SER A 136 -16.36 9.34 40.46
N THR A 137 -16.07 8.05 40.58
CA THR A 137 -17.05 6.96 40.44
C THR A 137 -17.75 6.64 41.72
N GLY A 138 -19.05 6.34 41.67
CA GLY A 138 -19.81 5.95 42.87
C GLY A 138 -19.72 4.44 43.13
N HIS A 139 -19.87 4.03 44.39
CA HIS A 139 -19.86 2.63 44.83
C HIS A 139 -20.89 1.80 44.04
N THR A 140 -22.12 2.28 43.90
CA THR A 140 -23.19 1.59 43.15
C THR A 140 -22.87 1.45 41.64
N GLN A 141 -22.11 2.41 41.08
CA GLN A 141 -21.68 2.30 39.67
C GLN A 141 -20.65 1.16 39.51
N LEU A 142 -19.73 1.03 40.44
CA LEU A 142 -18.73 -0.03 40.44
C LEU A 142 -19.36 -1.41 40.65
N GLU A 143 -20.36 -1.53 41.50
CA GLU A 143 -21.12 -2.78 41.68
C GLU A 143 -21.80 -3.22 40.40
N ARG A 144 -22.37 -2.28 39.61
CA ARG A 144 -23.02 -2.56 38.31
C ARG A 144 -22.03 -3.00 37.24
N LEU A 145 -20.76 -2.70 37.40
CA LEU A 145 -19.70 -3.12 36.47
C LEU A 145 -19.18 -4.54 36.70
N LEU A 146 -19.51 -5.18 37.84
CA LEU A 146 -19.03 -6.53 38.13
C LEU A 146 -19.28 -7.55 37.01
N PRO A 147 -20.46 -7.62 36.36
CA PRO A 147 -20.67 -8.54 35.26
C PRO A 147 -19.71 -8.28 34.08
N LEU A 148 -19.44 -7.01 33.78
CA LEU A 148 -18.49 -6.62 32.75
C LEU A 148 -17.06 -7.00 33.13
N LEU A 149 -16.66 -6.75 34.36
CA LEU A 149 -15.36 -7.12 34.87
C LEU A 149 -15.15 -8.63 34.89
N ASN A 150 -16.17 -9.41 35.17
CA ASN A 150 -16.11 -10.86 35.08
C ASN A 150 -15.95 -11.40 33.65
N SER A 151 -16.29 -10.60 32.64
CA SER A 151 -16.14 -10.98 31.23
C SER A 151 -14.82 -10.50 30.60
N GLN A 152 -14.29 -9.36 31.06
CA GLN A 152 -13.18 -8.67 30.36
C GLN A 152 -11.90 -8.55 31.23
N SER A 153 -11.99 -8.69 32.53
CA SER A 153 -10.84 -8.49 33.43
C SER A 153 -10.07 -9.79 33.65
N ASP A 154 -8.75 -9.69 33.77
CA ASP A 154 -7.87 -10.77 34.18
C ASP A 154 -8.10 -11.21 35.63
N GLU A 155 -8.78 -10.41 36.44
CA GLU A 155 -9.14 -10.66 37.81
C GLU A 155 -10.45 -11.44 38.00
N ARG A 156 -11.04 -11.95 36.92
CA ARG A 156 -12.28 -12.74 36.99
C ARG A 156 -12.09 -13.98 37.87
N PRO A 157 -13.11 -14.38 38.66
CA PRO A 157 -13.04 -15.57 39.48
C PRO A 157 -12.87 -16.82 38.59
N GLU A 158 -11.93 -17.68 38.95
CA GLU A 158 -11.87 -19.00 38.32
C GLU A 158 -13.17 -19.74 38.63
N ARG A 159 -13.93 -20.09 37.57
CA ARG A 159 -15.07 -21.01 37.73
C ARG A 159 -14.50 -22.31 38.28
N GLN A 160 -14.89 -22.66 39.49
CA GLN A 160 -14.73 -24.03 39.98
C GLN A 160 -15.45 -24.90 38.95
N GLN A 161 -14.69 -25.65 38.19
CA GLN A 161 -15.23 -26.73 37.38
C GLN A 161 -15.84 -27.68 38.41
N GLU A 162 -17.18 -27.81 38.42
CA GLU A 162 -17.85 -28.90 39.09
C GLU A 162 -17.21 -30.19 38.61
N ALA A 163 -16.52 -30.87 39.53
CA ALA A 163 -15.96 -32.15 39.31
C ALA A 163 -17.08 -33.14 38.99
N SER A 164 -17.33 -33.34 37.71
CA SER A 164 -18.12 -34.50 37.26
C SER A 164 -17.42 -35.75 37.72
N LEU A 165 -18.04 -36.46 38.61
CA LEU A 165 -17.67 -37.81 39.04
C LEU A 165 -17.67 -38.72 37.81
N VAL A 166 -16.52 -38.89 37.20
CA VAL A 166 -16.28 -39.95 36.22
C VAL A 166 -15.66 -41.11 36.99
N GLN A 167 -16.39 -42.22 37.01
CA GLN A 167 -15.93 -43.50 37.53
C GLN A 167 -14.65 -43.91 36.79
N VAL A 168 -13.58 -44.09 37.54
CA VAL A 168 -12.32 -44.63 37.09
C VAL A 168 -12.49 -46.15 36.91
N SER A 169 -12.36 -46.62 35.67
CA SER A 169 -12.14 -48.05 35.38
C SER A 169 -10.65 -48.34 35.57
N PRO A 170 -10.29 -49.42 36.27
CA PRO A 170 -8.91 -49.78 36.55
C PRO A 170 -8.37 -50.63 35.41
N ASP A 171 -7.78 -50.03 34.39
CA ASP A 171 -6.84 -50.65 33.43
C ASP A 171 -6.33 -49.57 32.47
N ASP A 172 -5.28 -48.90 32.91
CA ASP A 172 -4.33 -48.27 32.00
C ASP A 172 -2.95 -48.15 32.67
N GLU A 173 -1.97 -48.74 32.03
CA GLU A 173 -0.56 -48.67 32.44
C GLU A 173 -0.05 -47.22 32.48
N PRO A 174 0.91 -46.92 33.36
CA PRO A 174 1.41 -45.57 33.52
C PRO A 174 2.22 -45.13 32.29
N ARG A 175 1.66 -44.24 31.48
CA ARG A 175 2.43 -43.44 30.54
C ARG A 175 3.40 -42.54 31.30
N PRO A 176 4.64 -42.34 30.81
CA PRO A 176 5.59 -41.45 31.47
C PRO A 176 5.02 -40.07 31.53
N ALA A 177 5.08 -39.46 32.72
CA ALA A 177 4.63 -38.10 32.98
C ALA A 177 5.31 -37.13 32.03
N GLU A 178 4.54 -36.58 31.10
CA GLU A 178 4.94 -35.34 30.40
C GLU A 178 5.13 -34.27 31.45
N SER A 179 6.34 -33.73 31.54
CA SER A 179 6.66 -32.61 32.39
C SER A 179 5.87 -31.39 31.89
N THR A 180 4.72 -31.12 32.49
CA THR A 180 3.93 -29.97 32.18
C THR A 180 4.60 -28.73 32.74
N LEU A 181 4.67 -27.66 31.94
CA LEU A 181 5.04 -26.33 32.39
C LEU A 181 4.22 -25.90 33.59
N SER A 182 4.79 -25.10 34.48
CA SER A 182 4.00 -24.51 35.53
C SER A 182 2.83 -23.70 34.93
N PRO A 183 1.62 -23.75 35.50
CA PRO A 183 0.46 -23.06 34.95
C PRO A 183 0.67 -21.54 34.72
N ALA A 184 1.50 -20.92 35.55
CA ALA A 184 1.84 -19.51 35.44
C ALA A 184 2.67 -19.21 34.18
N LEU A 185 3.63 -20.03 33.83
CA LEU A 185 4.48 -19.86 32.64
C LEU A 185 3.72 -20.18 31.38
N GLN A 186 2.87 -21.19 31.38
CA GLN A 186 1.97 -21.49 30.26
C GLN A 186 1.01 -20.31 30.01
N GLY A 187 0.48 -19.72 31.04
CA GLY A 187 -0.38 -18.55 30.95
C GLY A 187 0.32 -17.32 30.34
N VAL A 188 1.59 -17.12 30.63
CA VAL A 188 2.39 -16.04 30.00
C VAL A 188 2.56 -16.28 28.51
N LEU A 189 2.91 -17.49 28.08
CA LEU A 189 3.02 -17.82 26.67
C LEU A 189 1.67 -17.67 25.97
N ASP A 190 0.59 -18.18 26.52
CA ASP A 190 -0.73 -18.11 25.89
C ASP A 190 -1.27 -16.67 25.81
N LYS A 191 -0.86 -15.79 26.73
CA LYS A 191 -1.27 -14.40 26.75
C LYS A 191 -0.58 -13.55 25.67
N PHE A 192 0.71 -13.74 25.47
CA PHE A 192 1.52 -12.88 24.61
C PHE A 192 1.96 -13.52 23.30
N THR A 193 1.70 -14.80 23.13
CA THR A 193 2.06 -15.54 21.92
C THR A 193 0.89 -16.34 21.38
N LEU A 194 0.92 -16.56 20.06
CA LEU A 194 -0.04 -17.39 19.37
C LEU A 194 0.65 -18.68 18.93
N ASP A 195 0.10 -19.84 19.30
CA ASP A 195 0.63 -21.13 18.90
C ASP A 195 0.25 -21.48 17.46
N VAL A 196 1.19 -21.28 16.54
CA VAL A 196 0.98 -21.53 15.11
C VAL A 196 0.97 -23.02 14.79
N THR A 197 1.77 -23.83 15.49
CA THR A 197 1.78 -25.29 15.30
C THR A 197 0.49 -25.95 15.76
N ALA A 198 -0.13 -25.47 16.82
CA ALA A 198 -1.44 -25.94 17.25
C ALA A 198 -2.53 -25.61 16.20
N LYS A 199 -2.49 -24.43 15.61
CA LYS A 199 -3.37 -24.07 14.49
C LYS A 199 -3.14 -24.93 13.26
N ALA A 200 -1.90 -25.25 12.94
CA ALA A 200 -1.56 -26.15 11.84
C ALA A 200 -2.11 -27.56 12.04
N ARG A 201 -2.00 -28.09 13.25
CA ARG A 201 -2.55 -29.41 13.61
C ARG A 201 -4.08 -29.43 13.60
N ALA A 202 -4.72 -28.34 13.97
CA ALA A 202 -6.17 -28.19 13.91
C ALA A 202 -6.73 -28.01 12.49
N GLY A 203 -5.87 -27.79 11.49
CA GLY A 203 -6.27 -27.54 10.10
C GLY A 203 -6.73 -26.10 9.83
N ASP A 204 -6.44 -25.15 10.74
CA ASP A 204 -6.88 -23.76 10.64
C ASP A 204 -5.93 -22.87 9.80
N ILE A 205 -4.86 -23.45 9.27
CA ILE A 205 -3.90 -22.74 8.41
C ILE A 205 -4.08 -23.18 6.96
N ASP A 206 -4.21 -22.21 6.08
CA ASP A 206 -4.28 -22.47 4.65
C ASP A 206 -2.96 -23.01 4.09
N PRO A 207 -2.99 -23.93 3.11
CA PRO A 207 -1.78 -24.39 2.45
C PRO A 207 -0.97 -23.24 1.87
N VAL A 208 0.34 -23.27 2.05
CA VAL A 208 1.27 -22.26 1.51
C VAL A 208 1.93 -22.78 0.25
N PHE A 209 1.77 -22.05 -0.85
CA PHE A 209 2.30 -22.40 -2.16
C PHE A 209 3.38 -21.41 -2.61
N GLY A 210 4.31 -21.91 -3.42
CA GLY A 210 5.28 -21.08 -4.12
C GLY A 210 6.44 -20.55 -3.26
N ARG A 211 6.58 -21.03 -2.01
CA ARG A 211 7.64 -20.62 -1.09
C ARG A 211 8.50 -21.79 -0.59
N ASP A 212 8.54 -22.89 -1.29
CA ASP A 212 9.24 -24.10 -0.85
C ASP A 212 10.75 -23.90 -0.66
N ASN A 213 11.38 -23.12 -1.51
CA ASN A 213 12.81 -22.82 -1.40
C ASN A 213 13.14 -22.02 -0.16
N GLU A 214 12.37 -20.98 0.14
CA GLU A 214 12.55 -20.14 1.31
C GLU A 214 12.30 -20.92 2.62
N ILE A 215 11.27 -21.77 2.64
CA ILE A 215 10.98 -22.65 3.77
C ILE A 215 12.12 -23.64 3.97
N ARG A 216 12.66 -24.21 2.91
CA ARG A 216 13.84 -25.09 2.97
C ARG A 216 15.06 -24.37 3.52
N GLN A 217 15.31 -23.13 3.08
CA GLN A 217 16.38 -22.30 3.62
C GLN A 217 16.21 -22.04 5.11
N MET A 218 15.00 -21.75 5.57
CA MET A 218 14.71 -21.60 7.00
C MET A 218 15.03 -22.88 7.78
N VAL A 219 14.62 -24.03 7.27
CA VAL A 219 14.90 -25.33 7.90
C VAL A 219 16.40 -25.58 7.96
N ASP A 220 17.13 -25.30 6.90
CA ASP A 220 18.58 -25.44 6.85
C ASP A 220 19.27 -24.55 7.88
N VAL A 221 18.85 -23.29 8.00
CA VAL A 221 19.36 -22.35 8.99
C VAL A 221 19.07 -22.81 10.40
N LEU A 222 17.85 -23.23 10.69
CA LEU A 222 17.44 -23.74 12.00
C LEU A 222 18.20 -25.00 12.42
N SER A 223 18.69 -25.77 11.48
CA SER A 223 19.45 -27.00 11.72
C SER A 223 20.93 -26.77 11.97
N ARG A 224 21.43 -25.52 11.83
CA ARG A 224 22.84 -25.18 12.04
C ARG A 224 23.20 -25.11 13.52
N ARG A 225 24.49 -25.25 13.83
CA ARG A 225 25.03 -25.02 15.18
C ARG A 225 25.27 -23.55 15.51
N ARG A 226 25.55 -22.73 14.50
CA ARG A 226 25.80 -21.28 14.63
C ARG A 226 24.99 -20.55 13.57
N LYS A 227 24.68 -19.28 13.84
CA LYS A 227 23.81 -18.49 12.94
C LYS A 227 22.52 -19.24 12.62
N ASN A 228 21.92 -19.80 13.65
CA ASN A 228 20.78 -20.72 13.53
C ASN A 228 19.42 -20.03 13.68
N ASN A 229 19.39 -18.71 13.71
CA ASN A 229 18.16 -17.93 13.73
C ASN A 229 17.93 -17.32 12.34
N PRO A 230 16.92 -17.76 11.58
CA PRO A 230 16.61 -17.11 10.29
C PRO A 230 16.02 -15.72 10.52
N ILE A 231 16.47 -14.78 9.71
CA ILE A 231 15.80 -13.48 9.58
C ILE A 231 15.26 -13.33 8.17
N LEU A 232 13.93 -13.24 8.08
CA LEU A 232 13.22 -13.07 6.82
C LEU A 232 13.27 -11.60 6.42
N VAL A 233 13.95 -11.31 5.33
CA VAL A 233 14.13 -9.95 4.83
C VAL A 233 13.38 -9.79 3.52
N GLY A 234 12.44 -8.88 3.50
CA GLY A 234 11.64 -8.59 2.32
C GLY A 234 10.72 -7.40 2.56
N GLU A 235 10.27 -6.80 1.47
CA GLU A 235 9.33 -5.69 1.52
C GLU A 235 7.98 -6.11 2.14
N PRO A 236 7.21 -5.17 2.71
CA PRO A 236 5.88 -5.49 3.24
C PRO A 236 4.96 -6.07 2.17
N GLY A 237 4.24 -7.15 2.51
CA GLY A 237 3.28 -7.78 1.59
C GLY A 237 3.84 -8.90 0.71
N VAL A 238 5.12 -9.28 0.85
CA VAL A 238 5.71 -10.41 0.10
C VAL A 238 5.34 -11.78 0.67
N GLY A 239 4.70 -11.83 1.85
CA GLY A 239 4.25 -13.07 2.46
C GLY A 239 5.24 -13.68 3.45
N LYS A 240 5.97 -12.87 4.21
CA LYS A 240 6.90 -13.35 5.26
C LYS A 240 6.19 -14.15 6.33
N THR A 241 5.03 -13.72 6.77
CA THR A 241 4.20 -14.44 7.74
C THR A 241 3.71 -15.78 7.20
N ALA A 242 3.37 -15.86 5.92
CA ALA A 242 2.98 -17.10 5.27
C ALA A 242 4.09 -18.15 5.25
N LEU A 243 5.36 -17.74 5.18
CA LEU A 243 6.50 -18.63 5.31
C LEU A 243 6.56 -19.35 6.66
N VAL A 244 6.27 -18.62 7.72
CA VAL A 244 6.22 -19.17 9.09
C VAL A 244 5.05 -20.13 9.23
N GLU A 245 3.90 -19.82 8.68
CA GLU A 245 2.76 -20.71 8.62
C GLU A 245 3.06 -21.97 7.81
N GLY A 246 3.76 -21.87 6.69
CA GLY A 246 4.25 -22.99 5.90
C GLY A 246 5.21 -23.88 6.65
N LEU A 247 6.11 -23.32 7.43
CA LEU A 247 7.00 -24.07 8.33
C LEU A 247 6.20 -24.82 9.41
N ALA A 248 5.22 -24.16 10.00
CA ALA A 248 4.33 -24.78 11.01
C ALA A 248 3.55 -25.96 10.41
N LEU A 249 3.06 -25.86 9.19
CA LEU A 249 2.42 -26.95 8.48
C LEU A 249 3.36 -28.14 8.27
N ARG A 250 4.60 -27.91 7.88
CA ARG A 250 5.60 -28.96 7.73
C ARG A 250 5.95 -29.63 9.04
N ILE A 251 6.04 -28.87 10.13
CA ILE A 251 6.24 -29.41 11.48
C ILE A 251 5.05 -30.29 11.89
N ALA A 252 3.82 -29.85 11.65
CA ALA A 252 2.61 -30.61 11.96
C ALA A 252 2.52 -31.93 11.17
N GLU A 253 2.96 -31.91 9.90
CA GLU A 253 3.01 -33.09 9.02
C GLU A 253 4.20 -34.03 9.32
N GLY A 254 5.16 -33.58 10.13
CA GLY A 254 6.38 -34.32 10.42
C GLY A 254 7.42 -34.28 9.28
N ASN A 255 7.23 -33.43 8.26
CA ASN A 255 8.14 -33.31 7.12
C ASN A 255 9.27 -32.29 7.38
N VAL A 256 9.96 -32.50 8.49
CA VAL A 256 11.10 -31.69 8.96
C VAL A 256 12.15 -32.61 9.56
N PRO A 257 13.42 -32.19 9.71
CA PRO A 257 14.44 -32.95 10.43
C PRO A 257 13.97 -33.31 11.85
N ASP A 258 14.48 -34.38 12.41
CA ASP A 258 14.09 -34.89 13.75
C ASP A 258 14.25 -33.82 14.84
N SER A 259 15.23 -32.96 14.74
CA SER A 259 15.45 -31.84 15.66
C SER A 259 14.32 -30.81 15.71
N LEU A 260 13.50 -30.73 14.65
CA LEU A 260 12.38 -29.78 14.54
C LEU A 260 11.00 -30.46 14.74
N LYS A 261 10.90 -31.77 14.77
CA LYS A 261 9.61 -32.49 14.88
C LYS A 261 8.84 -32.17 16.16
N SER A 262 9.54 -31.95 17.25
CA SER A 262 8.96 -31.66 18.56
C SER A 262 8.84 -30.17 18.87
N VAL A 263 9.24 -29.30 17.96
CA VAL A 263 9.26 -27.87 18.16
C VAL A 263 7.83 -27.28 18.10
N THR A 264 7.53 -26.42 19.05
CA THR A 264 6.31 -25.57 19.02
C THR A 264 6.67 -24.20 18.46
N LEU A 265 6.06 -23.81 17.36
CA LEU A 265 6.24 -22.50 16.75
C LEU A 265 5.20 -21.54 17.30
N ARG A 266 5.66 -20.47 17.93
CA ARG A 266 4.80 -19.42 18.49
C ARG A 266 5.14 -18.07 17.91
N THR A 267 4.11 -17.31 17.55
CA THR A 267 4.23 -15.91 17.09
C THR A 267 4.11 -14.97 18.28
N LEU A 268 5.12 -14.13 18.48
CA LEU A 268 5.10 -13.09 19.49
C LEU A 268 4.19 -11.93 19.04
N ASP A 269 3.21 -11.59 19.86
CA ASP A 269 2.33 -10.45 19.61
C ASP A 269 2.89 -9.19 20.27
N LEU A 270 3.52 -8.35 19.47
CA LEU A 270 4.11 -7.09 19.92
C LEU A 270 3.04 -6.08 20.36
N GLY A 271 1.87 -6.12 19.75
CA GLY A 271 0.75 -5.26 20.14
C GLY A 271 0.29 -5.54 21.56
N LEU A 272 0.15 -6.81 21.92
CA LEU A 272 -0.20 -7.22 23.30
C LEU A 272 0.92 -6.93 24.30
N LEU A 273 2.18 -7.04 23.91
CA LEU A 273 3.31 -6.67 24.75
C LEU A 273 3.36 -5.16 25.05
N GLN A 274 2.99 -4.35 24.08
CA GLN A 274 2.99 -2.89 24.22
C GLN A 274 1.69 -2.34 24.79
N ALA A 275 0.57 -3.06 24.66
CA ALA A 275 -0.73 -2.63 25.12
C ALA A 275 -0.75 -2.48 26.65
N GLY A 276 -1.02 -1.27 27.13
CA GLY A 276 -1.02 -0.96 28.55
C GLY A 276 0.35 -0.84 29.20
N ALA A 277 1.44 -1.00 28.45
CA ALA A 277 2.80 -0.78 28.92
C ALA A 277 3.20 0.70 28.83
N GLY A 278 2.45 1.56 29.50
CA GLY A 278 2.76 2.99 29.61
C GLY A 278 4.00 3.29 30.44
N VAL A 279 4.58 2.29 31.07
CA VAL A 279 5.67 2.40 32.01
C VAL A 279 6.93 1.79 31.43
N LYS A 280 8.00 2.58 31.51
CA LYS A 280 9.35 2.09 31.24
C LYS A 280 9.67 0.92 32.17
N GLY A 281 9.88 -0.25 31.62
CA GLY A 281 10.20 -1.46 32.35
C GLY A 281 9.14 -2.58 32.34
N GLU A 282 7.88 -2.26 32.07
CA GLU A 282 6.84 -3.29 32.01
C GLU A 282 6.93 -4.14 30.75
N PHE A 283 7.18 -3.51 29.62
CA PHE A 283 7.46 -4.18 28.35
C PHE A 283 8.66 -5.14 28.49
N GLU A 284 9.71 -4.68 29.12
CA GLU A 284 10.92 -5.46 29.38
C GLU A 284 10.64 -6.63 30.32
N GLN A 285 9.84 -6.43 31.37
CA GLN A 285 9.44 -7.49 32.30
C GLN A 285 8.58 -8.54 31.60
N ARG A 286 7.66 -8.13 30.73
CA ARG A 286 6.85 -9.07 29.93
C ARG A 286 7.72 -9.88 28.98
N LEU A 287 8.65 -9.23 28.30
CA LEU A 287 9.58 -9.89 27.41
C LEU A 287 10.49 -10.87 28.16
N LYS A 288 10.98 -10.48 29.34
CA LYS A 288 11.77 -11.37 30.19
C LYS A 288 10.96 -12.58 30.65
N ASN A 289 9.71 -12.39 31.04
CA ASN A 289 8.83 -13.48 31.42
C ASN A 289 8.60 -14.47 30.26
N ILE A 290 8.48 -13.98 29.05
CA ILE A 290 8.36 -14.81 27.83
C ILE A 290 9.66 -15.61 27.61
N ILE A 291 10.81 -14.97 27.72
CA ILE A 291 12.11 -15.63 27.56
C ILE A 291 12.27 -16.74 28.61
N ASP A 292 11.96 -16.45 29.86
CA ASP A 292 12.00 -17.42 30.94
C ASP A 292 11.03 -18.60 30.70
N ALA A 293 9.83 -18.32 30.21
CA ALA A 293 8.85 -19.35 29.86
C ALA A 293 9.31 -20.25 28.71
N VAL A 294 9.93 -19.67 27.70
CA VAL A 294 10.51 -20.41 26.57
C VAL A 294 11.64 -21.33 27.03
N GLN A 295 12.52 -20.82 27.89
CA GLN A 295 13.64 -21.64 28.44
C GLN A 295 13.19 -22.80 29.31
N GLN A 296 12.13 -22.62 30.08
CA GLN A 296 11.60 -23.63 30.99
C GLN A 296 10.58 -24.57 30.34
N SER A 297 10.24 -24.34 29.07
CA SER A 297 9.32 -25.20 28.34
C SER A 297 9.87 -26.62 28.16
N PRO A 298 9.09 -27.69 28.43
CA PRO A 298 9.52 -29.07 28.23
C PRO A 298 9.71 -29.42 26.75
N THR A 299 9.02 -28.69 25.84
CA THR A 299 9.18 -28.81 24.40
C THR A 299 9.98 -27.59 23.87
N PRO A 300 10.87 -27.78 22.87
CA PRO A 300 11.54 -26.66 22.25
C PRO A 300 10.54 -25.68 21.67
N VAL A 301 10.68 -24.41 22.00
CA VAL A 301 9.84 -23.32 21.47
C VAL A 301 10.65 -22.52 20.48
N LEU A 302 10.10 -22.34 19.26
CA LEU A 302 10.60 -21.48 18.24
C LEU A 302 9.73 -20.22 18.20
N LEU A 303 10.30 -19.08 18.49
CA LEU A 303 9.58 -17.81 18.58
C LEU A 303 9.69 -17.04 17.26
N PHE A 304 8.55 -16.68 16.68
CA PHE A 304 8.51 -15.80 15.51
C PHE A 304 8.24 -14.37 15.95
N ILE A 305 9.10 -13.45 15.55
CA ILE A 305 8.99 -12.01 15.82
C ILE A 305 8.84 -11.29 14.48
N ASP A 306 7.64 -10.83 14.20
CA ASP A 306 7.39 -9.97 13.05
C ASP A 306 7.79 -8.52 13.37
N GLU A 307 8.22 -7.78 12.37
CA GLU A 307 8.73 -6.42 12.55
C GLU A 307 9.78 -6.33 13.68
N ALA A 308 10.73 -7.24 13.67
CA ALA A 308 11.74 -7.39 14.74
C ALA A 308 12.58 -6.12 15.00
N HIS A 309 12.68 -5.23 14.00
CA HIS A 309 13.31 -3.93 14.15
C HIS A 309 12.64 -3.03 15.20
N THR A 310 11.35 -3.21 15.47
CA THR A 310 10.63 -2.43 16.49
C THR A 310 11.13 -2.75 17.90
N ILE A 311 11.55 -3.99 18.15
CA ILE A 311 12.14 -4.41 19.41
C ILE A 311 13.62 -3.99 19.51
N ILE A 312 14.37 -4.13 18.41
CA ILE A 312 15.83 -4.01 18.40
C ILE A 312 16.28 -2.58 18.11
N GLY A 313 15.53 -1.84 17.30
CA GLY A 313 15.92 -0.53 16.78
C GLY A 313 15.31 0.68 17.45
N ALA A 314 14.31 0.52 18.29
CA ALA A 314 13.57 1.63 18.91
C ALA A 314 14.32 2.35 20.06
N GLY A 315 15.65 2.22 20.12
CA GLY A 315 16.48 2.78 21.18
C GLY A 315 16.47 4.30 21.36
N ASN A 316 15.80 5.05 20.49
CA ASN A 316 15.66 6.51 20.60
C ASN A 316 14.29 6.98 21.13
N GLN A 317 13.35 6.09 21.33
CA GLN A 317 12.11 6.36 22.04
C GLN A 317 12.07 5.52 23.32
N ALA A 318 11.63 6.10 24.42
CA ALA A 318 11.65 5.51 25.75
C ALA A 318 11.16 4.04 25.78
N GLY A 319 12.06 3.10 26.02
CA GLY A 319 11.77 1.66 26.18
C GLY A 319 12.54 0.70 25.24
N GLY A 320 13.02 1.15 24.10
CA GLY A 320 13.56 0.24 23.08
C GLY A 320 14.98 -0.28 23.29
N ALA A 321 15.83 0.49 23.96
CA ALA A 321 17.23 0.09 24.19
C ALA A 321 17.34 -1.12 25.15
N ASP A 322 16.40 -1.27 26.05
CA ASP A 322 16.43 -2.30 27.07
C ASP A 322 15.88 -3.64 26.55
N ALA A 323 14.96 -3.65 25.60
CA ALA A 323 14.48 -4.86 24.93
C ALA A 323 15.56 -5.54 24.10
N ALA A 324 16.34 -4.79 23.36
CA ALA A 324 17.50 -5.31 22.63
C ALA A 324 18.54 -5.90 23.60
N ASN A 325 18.77 -5.26 24.72
CA ASN A 325 19.71 -5.73 25.75
C ASN A 325 19.24 -7.02 26.44
N LEU A 326 17.96 -7.30 26.46
CA LEU A 326 17.43 -8.58 26.95
C LEU A 326 17.52 -9.69 25.92
N LEU A 327 17.24 -9.38 24.66
CA LEU A 327 17.24 -10.37 23.58
C LEU A 327 18.64 -10.79 23.16
N LYS A 328 19.58 -9.86 23.06
CA LYS A 328 20.95 -10.17 22.63
C LYS A 328 21.64 -11.24 23.49
N PRO A 329 21.62 -11.17 24.82
CA PRO A 329 22.21 -12.22 25.64
C PRO A 329 21.52 -13.58 25.50
N ALA A 330 20.20 -13.61 25.44
CA ALA A 330 19.43 -14.84 25.27
C ALA A 330 19.73 -15.53 23.94
N LEU A 331 19.80 -14.76 22.86
CA LEU A 331 20.23 -15.24 21.53
C LEU A 331 21.69 -15.70 21.55
N ALA A 332 22.56 -14.96 22.24
CA ALA A 332 23.99 -15.26 22.36
C ALA A 332 24.27 -16.59 23.04
N ARG A 333 23.48 -16.95 24.05
CA ARG A 333 23.63 -18.19 24.80
C ARG A 333 22.94 -19.38 24.16
N GLY A 334 22.18 -19.18 23.08
CA GLY A 334 21.34 -20.22 22.48
C GLY A 334 20.11 -20.58 23.31
N GLU A 335 19.74 -19.73 24.26
CA GLU A 335 18.59 -19.90 25.14
C GLU A 335 17.26 -19.59 24.44
N LEU A 336 17.30 -18.83 23.37
CA LEU A 336 16.15 -18.43 22.58
C LEU A 336 16.40 -18.72 21.10
N ARG A 337 15.55 -19.56 20.52
CA ARG A 337 15.51 -19.79 19.07
C ARG A 337 14.44 -18.91 18.46
N THR A 338 14.80 -18.13 17.45
CA THR A 338 13.94 -17.08 16.92
C THR A 338 13.95 -17.08 15.39
N ILE A 339 12.78 -16.87 14.81
CA ILE A 339 12.64 -16.43 13.42
C ILE A 339 12.23 -14.97 13.47
N ALA A 340 13.03 -14.09 12.89
CA ALA A 340 12.70 -12.66 12.78
C ALA A 340 12.21 -12.34 11.37
N ALA A 341 11.40 -11.31 11.24
CA ALA A 341 11.00 -10.74 9.96
C ALA A 341 11.16 -9.23 9.98
N THR A 342 11.72 -8.68 8.92
CA THR A 342 11.96 -7.24 8.77
C THR A 342 12.02 -6.84 7.30
N THR A 343 12.09 -5.55 7.03
CA THR A 343 12.35 -5.02 5.69
C THR A 343 13.85 -4.91 5.40
N TRP A 344 14.19 -4.69 4.14
CA TRP A 344 15.60 -4.57 3.73
C TRP A 344 16.31 -3.38 4.38
N SER A 345 15.69 -2.21 4.38
CA SER A 345 16.29 -1.01 4.96
C SER A 345 16.53 -1.14 6.46
N GLU A 346 15.58 -1.73 7.17
CA GLU A 346 15.65 -1.96 8.61
C GLU A 346 16.66 -3.05 8.98
N TYR A 347 16.77 -4.09 8.14
CA TYR A 347 17.82 -5.09 8.28
C TYR A 347 19.21 -4.46 8.18
N LYS A 348 19.45 -3.64 7.17
CA LYS A 348 20.69 -2.91 6.97
C LYS A 348 21.01 -1.96 8.13
N GLN A 349 20.02 -1.28 8.65
CA GLN A 349 20.16 -0.27 9.69
C GLN A 349 20.37 -0.88 11.08
N TYR A 350 19.62 -1.92 11.45
CA TYR A 350 19.56 -2.43 12.82
C TYR A 350 20.24 -3.77 13.04
N PHE A 351 20.27 -4.65 12.05
CA PHE A 351 20.81 -6.00 12.18
C PHE A 351 22.23 -6.14 11.63
N GLU A 352 22.47 -5.66 10.43
CA GLU A 352 23.76 -5.82 9.78
C GLU A 352 24.88 -5.01 10.46
N ARG A 353 24.54 -3.84 10.99
CA ARG A 353 25.50 -2.98 11.71
C ARG A 353 25.80 -3.43 13.12
N ASP A 354 24.98 -4.28 13.70
CA ASP A 354 25.19 -4.82 15.04
C ASP A 354 25.93 -6.16 14.95
N ALA A 355 27.20 -6.17 15.32
CA ALA A 355 28.05 -7.36 15.23
C ALA A 355 27.53 -8.55 16.07
N ALA A 356 26.82 -8.28 17.18
CA ALA A 356 26.27 -9.33 18.02
C ALA A 356 25.06 -10.01 17.33
N LEU A 357 24.20 -9.23 16.69
CA LEU A 357 23.04 -9.75 15.96
C LEU A 357 23.43 -10.41 14.64
N GLU A 358 24.35 -9.82 13.91
CA GLU A 358 24.84 -10.38 12.64
C GLU A 358 25.40 -11.79 12.80
N ARG A 359 26.05 -12.08 13.93
CA ARG A 359 26.59 -13.41 14.25
C ARG A 359 25.53 -14.43 14.63
N ARG A 360 24.31 -13.99 14.92
CA ARG A 360 23.21 -14.84 15.42
C ARG A 360 22.12 -15.11 14.39
N PHE A 361 21.93 -14.17 13.48
CA PHE A 361 20.93 -14.26 12.43
C PHE A 361 21.53 -14.55 11.07
N GLN A 362 20.90 -15.45 10.36
CA GLN A 362 21.16 -15.70 8.94
C GLN A 362 20.01 -15.15 8.10
N MET A 363 20.34 -14.28 7.16
CA MET A 363 19.35 -13.72 6.26
C MET A 363 18.77 -14.77 5.32
N VAL A 364 17.45 -14.81 5.24
CA VAL A 364 16.67 -15.48 4.20
C VAL A 364 15.93 -14.40 3.42
N LYS A 365 16.35 -14.19 2.19
CA LYS A 365 15.76 -13.16 1.34
C LYS A 365 14.40 -13.64 0.81
N VAL A 366 13.38 -12.82 1.01
CA VAL A 366 12.01 -13.07 0.53
C VAL A 366 11.68 -12.02 -0.51
N ASP A 367 11.84 -12.41 -1.77
CA ASP A 367 11.56 -11.52 -2.89
C ASP A 367 10.08 -11.57 -3.27
N GLU A 368 9.64 -10.53 -3.97
CA GLU A 368 8.33 -10.54 -4.61
C GLU A 368 8.25 -11.70 -5.60
N PRO A 369 7.20 -12.55 -5.54
CA PRO A 369 7.08 -13.69 -6.44
C PRO A 369 6.88 -13.22 -7.89
N ASP A 370 7.27 -14.08 -8.85
CA ASP A 370 6.93 -13.90 -10.24
C ASP A 370 5.42 -14.07 -10.47
N ASP A 371 4.95 -13.78 -11.68
CA ASP A 371 3.51 -13.82 -11.98
C ASP A 371 2.92 -15.22 -11.83
N ASP A 372 3.63 -16.26 -12.28
CA ASP A 372 3.16 -17.64 -12.20
C ASP A 372 3.08 -18.13 -10.76
N THR A 373 4.07 -17.82 -9.95
CA THR A 373 4.10 -18.16 -8.53
C THR A 373 3.04 -17.38 -7.76
N ALA A 374 2.86 -16.10 -8.05
CA ALA A 374 1.82 -15.28 -7.44
C ALA A 374 0.42 -15.79 -7.78
N CYS A 375 0.18 -16.20 -9.02
CA CYS A 375 -1.08 -16.86 -9.41
C CYS A 375 -1.31 -18.16 -8.65
N LEU A 376 -0.29 -18.97 -8.47
CA LEU A 376 -0.37 -20.20 -7.69
C LEU A 376 -0.74 -19.92 -6.22
N MET A 377 -0.11 -18.91 -5.62
CA MET A 377 -0.43 -18.48 -4.25
C MET A 377 -1.88 -18.03 -4.12
N LEU A 378 -2.35 -17.22 -5.05
CA LEU A 378 -3.72 -16.71 -5.03
C LEU A 378 -4.76 -17.80 -5.29
N ARG A 379 -4.46 -18.78 -6.14
CA ARG A 379 -5.35 -19.94 -6.34
C ARG A 379 -5.54 -20.74 -5.07
N GLY A 380 -4.50 -20.82 -4.23
CA GLY A 380 -4.60 -21.44 -2.91
C GLY A 380 -5.47 -20.67 -1.92
N LEU A 381 -5.60 -19.37 -2.09
CA LEU A 381 -6.33 -18.48 -1.18
C LEU A 381 -7.74 -18.11 -1.69
N LYS A 382 -8.00 -18.22 -2.99
CA LYS A 382 -9.24 -17.69 -3.59
C LYS A 382 -10.51 -18.33 -3.03
N SER A 383 -10.51 -19.61 -2.71
CA SER A 383 -11.68 -20.30 -2.16
C SER A 383 -12.16 -19.70 -0.84
N ARG A 384 -11.23 -19.30 0.01
CA ARG A 384 -11.54 -18.63 1.28
C ARG A 384 -12.24 -17.29 1.08
N TYR A 385 -11.76 -16.48 0.14
CA TYR A 385 -12.38 -15.19 -0.18
C TYR A 385 -13.70 -15.36 -0.91
N ALA A 386 -13.78 -16.37 -1.79
CA ALA A 386 -15.02 -16.72 -2.47
C ALA A 386 -16.12 -17.13 -1.50
N GLU A 387 -15.83 -17.95 -0.51
CA GLU A 387 -16.76 -18.34 0.56
C GLU A 387 -17.15 -17.15 1.43
N HIS A 388 -16.22 -16.30 1.80
CA HIS A 388 -16.48 -15.12 2.63
C HIS A 388 -17.45 -14.15 1.98
N HIS A 389 -17.27 -13.86 0.69
CA HIS A 389 -18.14 -12.94 -0.05
C HIS A 389 -19.36 -13.63 -0.67
N GLY A 390 -19.39 -14.96 -0.71
CA GLY A 390 -20.45 -15.73 -1.34
C GLY A 390 -20.51 -15.56 -2.86
N VAL A 391 -19.38 -15.32 -3.51
CA VAL A 391 -19.25 -15.14 -4.96
C VAL A 391 -18.16 -16.04 -5.51
N HIS A 392 -18.29 -16.45 -6.78
CA HIS A 392 -17.25 -17.20 -7.46
C HIS A 392 -16.15 -16.27 -8.00
N ILE A 393 -14.91 -16.65 -7.82
CA ILE A 393 -13.74 -15.95 -8.35
C ILE A 393 -13.17 -16.78 -9.50
N THR A 394 -13.15 -16.23 -10.71
CA THR A 394 -12.62 -16.93 -11.88
C THR A 394 -11.10 -16.98 -11.87
N ASP A 395 -10.50 -17.97 -12.52
CA ASP A 395 -9.05 -18.05 -12.68
C ASP A 395 -8.48 -16.87 -13.48
N GLU A 396 -9.23 -16.38 -14.45
CA GLU A 396 -8.89 -15.19 -15.21
C GLU A 396 -8.82 -13.94 -14.32
N ALA A 397 -9.72 -13.83 -13.34
CA ALA A 397 -9.66 -12.76 -12.33
C ALA A 397 -8.36 -12.83 -11.51
N VAL A 398 -7.92 -14.01 -11.14
CA VAL A 398 -6.65 -14.22 -10.42
C VAL A 398 -5.47 -13.76 -11.27
N LYS A 399 -5.39 -14.19 -12.51
CA LYS A 399 -4.34 -13.78 -13.46
C LYS A 399 -4.33 -12.27 -13.69
N THR A 400 -5.50 -11.69 -13.88
CA THR A 400 -5.65 -10.24 -14.07
C THR A 400 -5.25 -9.46 -12.83
N ALA A 401 -5.64 -9.92 -11.63
CA ALA A 401 -5.24 -9.31 -10.37
C ALA A 401 -3.72 -9.27 -10.21
N VAL A 402 -3.03 -10.35 -10.52
CA VAL A 402 -1.56 -10.42 -10.48
C VAL A 402 -0.93 -9.49 -11.51
N THR A 403 -1.34 -9.58 -12.75
CA THR A 403 -0.74 -8.82 -13.86
C THR A 403 -0.95 -7.31 -13.69
N LEU A 404 -2.18 -6.89 -13.43
CA LEU A 404 -2.50 -5.47 -13.31
C LEU A 404 -1.98 -4.86 -12.02
N SER A 405 -1.97 -5.61 -10.91
CA SER A 405 -1.41 -5.11 -9.66
C SER A 405 0.10 -4.90 -9.75
N ARG A 406 0.82 -5.82 -10.40
CA ARG A 406 2.25 -5.67 -10.66
C ARG A 406 2.53 -4.41 -11.49
N ARG A 407 1.72 -4.18 -12.50
CA ARG A 407 1.93 -3.09 -13.45
C ARG A 407 1.53 -1.73 -12.90
N TYR A 408 0.42 -1.62 -12.20
CA TYR A 408 -0.21 -0.34 -11.84
C TYR A 408 -0.24 -0.02 -10.35
N LEU A 409 -0.21 -1.02 -9.48
CA LEU A 409 -0.17 -0.82 -8.03
C LEU A 409 1.29 -0.89 -7.53
N THR A 410 2.00 0.17 -7.76
CA THR A 410 3.40 0.29 -7.33
C THR A 410 3.49 0.77 -5.88
N GLY A 411 4.54 0.39 -5.18
CA GLY A 411 4.71 0.69 -3.76
C GLY A 411 4.15 -0.36 -2.80
N ARG A 412 3.43 -1.35 -3.30
CA ARG A 412 3.00 -2.55 -2.57
C ARG A 412 3.55 -3.78 -3.28
N GLN A 413 3.56 -4.92 -2.59
CA GLN A 413 4.19 -6.14 -3.09
C GLN A 413 3.17 -7.25 -3.33
N LEU A 414 3.44 -8.11 -4.32
CA LEU A 414 2.72 -9.37 -4.50
C LEU A 414 3.14 -10.37 -3.39
N PRO A 415 2.27 -11.24 -2.90
CA PRO A 415 0.87 -11.43 -3.34
C PRO A 415 -0.15 -10.52 -2.68
N ASP A 416 0.24 -9.74 -1.67
CA ASP A 416 -0.67 -8.98 -0.80
C ASP A 416 -1.56 -8.00 -1.58
N LYS A 417 -0.98 -7.21 -2.49
CA LYS A 417 -1.74 -6.26 -3.30
C LYS A 417 -2.77 -6.92 -4.22
N ALA A 418 -2.47 -8.11 -4.75
CA ALA A 418 -3.40 -8.87 -5.57
C ALA A 418 -4.51 -9.53 -4.74
N VAL A 419 -4.18 -9.96 -3.52
CA VAL A 419 -5.17 -10.46 -2.54
C VAL A 419 -6.18 -9.36 -2.19
N ASP A 420 -5.70 -8.16 -1.91
CA ASP A 420 -6.57 -7.01 -1.62
C ASP A 420 -7.47 -6.66 -2.80
N LEU A 421 -6.97 -6.77 -4.03
CA LEU A 421 -7.77 -6.57 -5.23
C LEU A 421 -8.91 -7.59 -5.33
N LEU A 422 -8.62 -8.87 -5.14
CA LEU A 422 -9.62 -9.92 -5.20
C LEU A 422 -10.64 -9.79 -4.08
N ASP A 423 -10.19 -9.45 -2.89
CA ASP A 423 -11.07 -9.22 -1.74
C ASP A 423 -12.02 -8.04 -1.99
N THR A 424 -11.48 -6.91 -2.46
CA THR A 424 -12.28 -5.73 -2.80
C THR A 424 -13.23 -6.00 -3.96
N ALA A 425 -12.77 -6.68 -5.01
CA ALA A 425 -13.61 -7.06 -6.14
C ALA A 425 -14.74 -8.00 -5.71
N GLY A 426 -14.46 -8.98 -4.85
CA GLY A 426 -15.45 -9.88 -4.27
C GLY A 426 -16.50 -9.15 -3.45
N ALA A 427 -16.07 -8.19 -2.61
CA ALA A 427 -16.98 -7.35 -1.84
C ALA A 427 -17.88 -6.49 -2.74
N ARG A 428 -17.33 -5.90 -3.81
CA ARG A 428 -18.10 -5.09 -4.78
C ARG A 428 -19.11 -5.92 -5.56
N VAL A 429 -18.72 -7.11 -6.02
CA VAL A 429 -19.64 -8.03 -6.71
C VAL A 429 -20.78 -8.43 -5.79
N ARG A 430 -20.49 -8.80 -4.55
CA ARG A 430 -21.53 -9.11 -3.57
C ARG A 430 -22.45 -7.94 -3.31
N MET A 431 -21.90 -6.75 -3.12
CA MET A 431 -22.66 -5.53 -2.91
C MET A 431 -23.54 -5.21 -4.13
N SER A 432 -23.01 -5.41 -5.36
CA SER A 432 -23.79 -5.18 -6.59
C SER A 432 -24.98 -6.10 -6.73
N LEU A 433 -24.92 -7.33 -6.20
CA LEU A 433 -26.04 -8.28 -6.19
C LEU A 433 -27.11 -7.93 -5.15
N ASP A 434 -26.72 -7.28 -4.06
CA ASP A 434 -27.60 -6.95 -2.94
C ASP A 434 -28.16 -5.52 -3.00
N THR A 435 -27.60 -4.64 -3.83
CA THR A 435 -27.98 -3.22 -3.92
C THR A 435 -28.36 -2.82 -5.34
N VAL A 436 -28.96 -1.64 -5.47
CA VAL A 436 -29.27 -1.05 -6.78
C VAL A 436 -27.95 -0.64 -7.48
N PRO A 437 -27.77 -0.96 -8.78
CA PRO A 437 -26.58 -0.58 -9.52
C PRO A 437 -26.30 0.93 -9.52
N GLU A 438 -25.01 1.30 -9.47
CA GLU A 438 -24.59 2.71 -9.47
C GLU A 438 -25.15 3.52 -10.65
N PRO A 439 -25.13 3.03 -11.92
CA PRO A 439 -25.70 3.78 -13.03
C PRO A 439 -27.17 4.20 -12.82
N LEU A 440 -27.98 3.34 -12.22
CA LEU A 440 -29.37 3.67 -11.90
C LEU A 440 -29.46 4.74 -10.80
N THR A 441 -28.65 4.61 -9.76
CA THR A 441 -28.60 5.59 -8.67
C THR A 441 -28.15 6.95 -9.18
N ARG A 442 -27.15 6.99 -10.06
CA ARG A 442 -26.66 8.22 -10.68
C ARG A 442 -27.72 8.89 -11.55
N LEU A 443 -28.43 8.14 -12.40
CA LEU A 443 -29.53 8.66 -13.22
C LEU A 443 -30.65 9.24 -12.37
N LYS A 444 -31.04 8.55 -11.32
CA LYS A 444 -32.07 9.05 -10.37
C LYS A 444 -31.63 10.33 -9.67
N SER A 445 -30.37 10.41 -9.27
CA SER A 445 -29.80 11.62 -8.64
C SER A 445 -29.76 12.81 -9.60
N GLU A 446 -29.37 12.57 -10.85
CA GLU A 446 -29.33 13.61 -11.89
C GLU A 446 -30.74 14.12 -12.22
N ILE A 447 -31.71 13.23 -12.34
CA ILE A 447 -33.14 13.60 -12.56
C ILE A 447 -33.66 14.42 -11.38
N THR A 448 -33.34 14.02 -10.14
CA THR A 448 -33.75 14.75 -8.94
C THR A 448 -33.12 16.17 -8.92
N ALA A 449 -31.83 16.27 -9.25
CA ALA A 449 -31.13 17.56 -9.32
C ALA A 449 -31.74 18.50 -10.37
N LEU A 450 -32.07 17.98 -11.56
CA LEU A 450 -32.74 18.76 -12.61
C LEU A 450 -34.14 19.17 -12.21
N GLU A 451 -34.89 18.32 -11.52
CA GLU A 451 -36.23 18.65 -11.02
C GLU A 451 -36.17 19.75 -9.95
N MET A 452 -35.20 19.71 -9.04
CA MET A 452 -34.97 20.75 -8.04
C MET A 452 -34.60 22.09 -8.72
N GLU A 453 -33.75 22.09 -9.73
CA GLU A 453 -33.43 23.28 -10.51
C GLU A 453 -34.65 23.82 -11.22
N LYS A 454 -35.45 22.96 -11.84
CA LYS A 454 -36.70 23.34 -12.52
C LYS A 454 -37.68 24.03 -11.56
N GLN A 455 -37.88 23.45 -10.36
CA GLN A 455 -38.75 24.05 -9.35
C GLN A 455 -38.22 25.40 -8.86
N ALA A 456 -36.93 25.54 -8.67
CA ALA A 456 -36.30 26.82 -8.28
C ALA A 456 -36.54 27.90 -9.34
N LEU A 457 -36.34 27.56 -10.63
CA LEU A 457 -36.58 28.49 -11.74
C LEU A 457 -38.03 28.86 -11.92
N LEU A 458 -38.94 27.91 -11.73
CA LEU A 458 -40.39 28.18 -11.76
C LEU A 458 -40.83 29.08 -10.60
N ALA A 459 -40.28 28.90 -9.42
CA ALA A 459 -40.50 29.78 -8.27
C ALA A 459 -40.03 31.21 -8.55
N ASP A 460 -38.89 31.40 -9.19
CA ASP A 460 -38.36 32.70 -9.59
C ASP A 460 -39.30 33.40 -10.63
N LEU A 461 -39.84 32.60 -11.56
CA LEU A 461 -40.79 33.11 -12.54
C LEU A 461 -42.09 33.56 -11.90
N THR A 462 -42.59 32.85 -10.89
CA THR A 462 -43.83 33.21 -10.17
C THR A 462 -43.68 34.53 -9.39
N VAL A 463 -42.49 34.89 -8.97
CA VAL A 463 -42.16 36.14 -8.28
C VAL A 463 -41.81 37.27 -9.26
N GLY A 464 -41.81 36.98 -10.55
CA GLY A 464 -41.52 37.96 -11.59
C GLY A 464 -40.03 38.25 -11.84
N ASN A 465 -39.14 37.45 -11.32
CA ASN A 465 -37.72 37.55 -11.49
C ASN A 465 -37.19 36.60 -12.58
N GLY A 466 -36.75 37.16 -13.71
CA GLY A 466 -35.91 36.48 -14.67
C GLY A 466 -36.57 35.95 -15.94
N GLN A 467 -35.73 35.82 -16.96
CA GLN A 467 -36.03 35.15 -18.23
C GLN A 467 -35.32 33.78 -18.22
N HIS A 468 -36.04 32.73 -17.86
CA HIS A 468 -35.47 31.36 -17.74
C HIS A 468 -36.06 30.38 -18.75
N GLY A 469 -36.74 30.84 -19.80
CA GLY A 469 -37.46 29.98 -20.75
C GLY A 469 -36.58 29.00 -21.50
N GLU A 470 -35.38 29.41 -21.93
CA GLU A 470 -34.43 28.56 -22.63
C GLU A 470 -33.86 27.48 -21.72
N ARG A 471 -33.51 27.84 -20.50
CA ARG A 471 -32.99 26.85 -19.52
C ARG A 471 -34.05 25.83 -19.11
N LEU A 472 -35.27 26.26 -18.91
CA LEU A 472 -36.40 25.38 -18.63
C LEU A 472 -36.66 24.38 -19.76
N ALA A 473 -36.64 24.83 -21.01
CA ALA A 473 -36.74 23.96 -22.17
C ALA A 473 -35.59 22.92 -22.23
N THR A 474 -34.39 23.35 -21.98
CA THR A 474 -33.22 22.48 -21.94
C THR A 474 -33.33 21.44 -20.83
N ILE A 475 -33.78 21.83 -19.64
CA ILE A 475 -34.03 20.94 -18.51
C ILE A 475 -35.09 19.91 -18.84
N GLU A 476 -36.22 20.31 -19.44
CA GLU A 476 -37.26 19.40 -19.83
C GLU A 476 -36.81 18.36 -20.86
N GLN A 477 -36.05 18.77 -21.86
CA GLN A 477 -35.48 17.86 -22.85
C GLN A 477 -34.50 16.88 -22.20
N ARG A 478 -33.61 17.36 -21.35
CA ARG A 478 -32.65 16.51 -20.65
C ARG A 478 -33.35 15.55 -19.69
N GLU A 479 -34.33 16.02 -18.95
CA GLU A 479 -35.15 15.21 -18.04
C GLU A 479 -35.88 14.07 -18.77
N ASN A 480 -36.47 14.37 -19.93
CA ASN A 480 -37.15 13.36 -20.74
C ASN A 480 -36.20 12.30 -21.27
N LEU A 481 -35.03 12.71 -21.75
CA LEU A 481 -33.97 11.79 -22.20
C LEU A 481 -33.49 10.88 -21.05
N LEU A 482 -33.30 11.46 -19.89
CA LEU A 482 -32.84 10.70 -18.70
C LEU A 482 -33.93 9.73 -18.21
N LEU A 483 -35.20 10.12 -18.26
CA LEU A 483 -36.31 9.23 -17.89
C LEU A 483 -36.43 8.03 -18.82
N VAL A 484 -36.23 8.23 -20.13
CA VAL A 484 -36.20 7.13 -21.10
C VAL A 484 -35.02 6.20 -20.83
N GLU A 485 -33.83 6.78 -20.63
CA GLU A 485 -32.62 6.00 -20.29
C GLU A 485 -32.80 5.24 -18.98
N LEU A 486 -33.39 5.86 -17.96
CA LEU A 486 -33.67 5.20 -16.69
C LEU A 486 -34.63 4.00 -16.85
N ASP A 487 -35.69 4.14 -17.64
CA ASP A 487 -36.66 3.05 -17.89
C ASP A 487 -35.97 1.89 -18.61
N GLU A 488 -35.18 2.15 -19.63
CA GLU A 488 -34.34 1.14 -20.33
C GLU A 488 -33.38 0.41 -19.38
N ARG A 489 -32.70 1.15 -18.52
CA ARG A 489 -31.76 0.58 -17.56
C ARG A 489 -32.45 -0.22 -16.45
N GLU A 490 -33.59 0.24 -15.96
CA GLU A 490 -34.35 -0.51 -14.97
C GLU A 490 -34.91 -1.84 -15.55
N THR A 491 -35.35 -1.83 -16.80
CA THR A 491 -35.78 -3.05 -17.51
C THR A 491 -34.60 -4.01 -17.66
N GLN A 492 -33.42 -3.51 -18.07
CA GLN A 492 -32.21 -4.30 -18.17
C GLN A 492 -31.81 -4.88 -16.82
N TYR A 493 -31.88 -4.08 -15.77
CA TYR A 493 -31.53 -4.51 -14.40
C TYR A 493 -32.45 -5.66 -13.94
N GLY A 494 -33.75 -5.54 -14.16
CA GLY A 494 -34.70 -6.59 -13.80
C GLY A 494 -34.48 -7.90 -14.56
N GLN A 495 -34.13 -7.82 -15.83
CA GLN A 495 -33.79 -8.99 -16.66
C GLN A 495 -32.46 -9.63 -16.22
N GLU A 496 -31.44 -8.82 -16.01
CA GLU A 496 -30.14 -9.32 -15.52
C GLU A 496 -30.27 -9.98 -14.15
N LEU A 497 -31.04 -9.39 -13.24
CA LEU A 497 -31.25 -9.95 -11.91
C LEU A 497 -31.93 -11.31 -11.98
N ALA A 498 -32.97 -11.45 -12.84
CA ALA A 498 -33.66 -12.72 -13.04
C ALA A 498 -32.72 -13.80 -13.60
N PHE A 499 -31.92 -13.48 -14.61
CA PHE A 499 -30.95 -14.41 -15.16
C PHE A 499 -29.85 -14.81 -14.15
N ILE A 500 -29.36 -13.87 -13.33
CA ILE A 500 -28.36 -14.16 -12.31
C ILE A 500 -28.92 -15.06 -11.22
N GLU A 501 -30.18 -14.84 -10.77
CA GLU A 501 -30.82 -15.72 -9.81
C GLU A 501 -30.98 -17.14 -10.34
N GLN A 502 -31.39 -17.29 -11.60
CA GLN A 502 -31.47 -18.59 -12.25
C GLN A 502 -30.09 -19.24 -12.39
N LEU A 503 -29.06 -18.47 -12.76
CA LEU A 503 -27.71 -18.95 -12.90
C LEU A 503 -27.12 -19.46 -11.58
N LEU A 504 -27.31 -18.70 -10.50
CA LEU A 504 -26.85 -19.10 -9.17
C LEU A 504 -27.59 -20.34 -8.65
N ALA A 505 -28.91 -20.45 -8.92
CA ALA A 505 -29.65 -21.64 -8.58
C ALA A 505 -29.20 -22.86 -9.37
N SER A 506 -28.93 -22.72 -10.67
CA SER A 506 -28.40 -23.77 -11.54
C SER A 506 -27.00 -24.24 -11.15
N ARG A 507 -26.14 -23.34 -10.68
CA ARG A 507 -24.78 -23.67 -10.21
C ARG A 507 -24.73 -24.53 -8.95
N ARG A 508 -25.77 -24.50 -8.13
CA ARG A 508 -25.88 -25.34 -6.93
C ARG A 508 -26.08 -26.83 -7.25
N ASP A 509 -26.50 -27.15 -8.46
CA ASP A 509 -26.75 -28.50 -8.93
C ASP A 509 -25.81 -28.85 -10.08
N ILE A 510 -24.88 -29.77 -9.82
CA ILE A 510 -23.87 -30.22 -10.80
C ILE A 510 -24.55 -30.87 -12.04
N SER A 511 -25.73 -31.44 -11.88
CA SER A 511 -26.47 -32.07 -12.96
C SER A 511 -26.98 -31.07 -14.04
N ARG A 512 -26.98 -29.78 -13.74
CA ARG A 512 -27.44 -28.69 -14.60
C ARG A 512 -26.33 -27.91 -15.31
N GLN A 513 -25.18 -28.49 -15.50
CA GLN A 513 -24.03 -27.78 -16.08
C GLN A 513 -24.32 -27.21 -17.49
N ALA A 514 -25.02 -27.94 -18.32
CA ALA A 514 -25.41 -27.47 -19.66
C ALA A 514 -26.36 -26.27 -19.60
N GLU A 515 -27.34 -26.27 -18.70
CA GLU A 515 -28.24 -25.15 -18.44
C GLU A 515 -27.50 -23.93 -17.90
N THR A 516 -26.49 -24.14 -17.04
CA THR A 516 -25.62 -23.09 -16.51
C THR A 516 -24.86 -22.38 -17.63
N VAL A 517 -24.27 -23.13 -18.57
CA VAL A 517 -23.56 -22.57 -19.73
C VAL A 517 -24.49 -21.75 -20.62
N GLU A 518 -25.69 -22.25 -20.87
CA GLU A 518 -26.70 -21.56 -21.68
C GLU A 518 -27.15 -20.25 -21.01
N LEU A 519 -27.41 -20.24 -19.72
CA LEU A 519 -27.78 -19.05 -18.94
C LEU A 519 -26.65 -18.02 -18.95
N GLN A 520 -25.42 -18.45 -18.83
CA GLN A 520 -24.23 -17.57 -18.91
C GLN A 520 -24.14 -16.87 -20.27
N GLN A 521 -24.37 -17.60 -21.36
CA GLN A 521 -24.37 -17.03 -22.70
C GLN A 521 -25.52 -16.05 -22.89
N GLN A 522 -26.72 -16.37 -22.44
CA GLN A 522 -27.86 -15.48 -22.50
C GLN A 522 -27.64 -14.19 -21.72
N LEU A 523 -27.05 -14.29 -20.52
CA LEU A 523 -26.67 -13.13 -19.71
C LEU A 523 -25.65 -12.24 -20.44
N SER A 524 -24.63 -12.83 -21.03
CA SER A 524 -23.61 -12.10 -21.79
C SER A 524 -24.20 -11.38 -22.99
N MET A 525 -25.15 -11.99 -23.69
CA MET A 525 -25.85 -11.36 -24.83
C MET A 525 -26.74 -10.19 -24.35
N LEU A 526 -27.43 -10.34 -23.23
CA LEU A 526 -28.23 -9.27 -22.66
C LEU A 526 -27.42 -8.06 -22.22
N GLN A 527 -26.25 -8.29 -21.66
CA GLN A 527 -25.39 -7.23 -21.16
C GLN A 527 -24.69 -6.41 -22.26
N GLN A 528 -24.42 -6.99 -23.41
CA GLN A 528 -23.84 -6.33 -24.62
C GLN A 528 -22.70 -5.35 -24.32
N GLY A 529 -21.77 -5.71 -23.43
CA GLY A 529 -20.63 -4.86 -23.07
C GLY A 529 -20.90 -3.77 -22.03
N HIS A 530 -22.15 -3.61 -21.59
CA HIS A 530 -22.56 -2.67 -20.55
C HIS A 530 -23.28 -3.37 -19.39
N PRO A 531 -22.58 -4.23 -18.62
CA PRO A 531 -23.19 -4.97 -17.54
C PRO A 531 -23.58 -4.05 -16.38
N LEU A 532 -24.79 -4.26 -15.82
CA LEU A 532 -25.24 -3.62 -14.58
C LEU A 532 -24.93 -4.48 -13.35
N LEU A 533 -24.99 -5.79 -13.50
CA LEU A 533 -24.72 -6.76 -12.45
C LEU A 533 -23.62 -7.73 -12.88
N PHE A 534 -22.85 -8.16 -11.89
CA PHE A 534 -21.76 -9.12 -12.09
C PHE A 534 -22.05 -10.35 -11.23
N PRO A 535 -22.22 -11.54 -11.83
CA PRO A 535 -22.43 -12.77 -11.05
C PRO A 535 -21.15 -13.28 -10.40
N ASP A 536 -20.01 -12.99 -11.00
CA ASP A 536 -18.69 -13.49 -10.61
C ASP A 536 -17.66 -12.37 -10.55
N VAL A 537 -16.58 -12.61 -9.80
CA VAL A 537 -15.35 -11.81 -9.90
C VAL A 537 -14.60 -12.28 -11.16
N ASP A 538 -14.60 -11.46 -12.19
CA ASP A 538 -13.91 -11.68 -13.46
C ASP A 538 -12.81 -10.64 -13.69
N ALA A 539 -12.13 -10.72 -14.83
CA ALA A 539 -11.06 -9.77 -15.18
C ALA A 539 -11.55 -8.31 -15.18
N ARG A 540 -12.77 -8.06 -15.62
CA ARG A 540 -13.34 -6.72 -15.70
C ARG A 540 -13.62 -6.12 -14.33
N THR A 541 -14.15 -6.90 -13.39
CA THR A 541 -14.41 -6.43 -12.02
C THR A 541 -13.11 -6.06 -11.31
N VAL A 542 -12.06 -6.86 -11.48
CA VAL A 542 -10.72 -6.57 -10.95
C VAL A 542 -10.15 -5.30 -11.58
N ALA A 543 -10.23 -5.17 -12.90
CA ALA A 543 -9.77 -3.98 -13.60
C ALA A 543 -10.52 -2.71 -13.18
N THR A 544 -11.82 -2.80 -12.91
CA THR A 544 -12.63 -1.68 -12.40
C THR A 544 -12.13 -1.20 -11.04
N VAL A 545 -11.76 -2.09 -10.14
CA VAL A 545 -11.17 -1.73 -8.84
C VAL A 545 -9.86 -0.96 -9.02
N ILE A 546 -8.99 -1.45 -9.90
CA ILE A 546 -7.72 -0.76 -10.20
C ILE A 546 -7.97 0.60 -10.85
N ALA A 547 -8.92 0.70 -11.76
CA ALA A 547 -9.29 1.98 -12.39
C ALA A 547 -9.70 3.02 -11.34
N ASP A 548 -10.48 2.62 -10.35
CA ASP A 548 -10.89 3.50 -9.26
C ASP A 548 -9.71 3.89 -8.35
N TRP A 549 -8.82 2.97 -8.04
CA TRP A 549 -7.68 3.22 -7.14
C TRP A 549 -6.59 4.07 -7.78
N THR A 550 -6.35 3.90 -9.09
CA THR A 550 -5.25 4.56 -9.80
C THR A 550 -5.69 5.76 -10.63
N GLY A 551 -6.97 5.87 -10.93
CA GLY A 551 -7.50 6.87 -11.86
C GLY A 551 -7.23 6.57 -13.34
N ILE A 552 -6.67 5.41 -13.67
CA ILE A 552 -6.43 4.98 -15.05
C ILE A 552 -7.78 4.53 -15.66
N PRO A 553 -8.12 4.99 -16.89
CA PRO A 553 -9.37 4.57 -17.52
C PRO A 553 -9.45 3.05 -17.70
N LEU A 554 -10.63 2.47 -17.46
CA LEU A 554 -10.88 1.03 -17.62
C LEU A 554 -10.53 0.53 -19.03
N SER A 555 -10.82 1.33 -20.05
CA SER A 555 -10.48 1.01 -21.44
C SER A 555 -8.98 0.81 -21.66
N SER A 556 -8.13 1.58 -20.97
CA SER A 556 -6.67 1.43 -21.02
C SER A 556 -6.19 0.16 -20.34
N LEU A 557 -6.83 -0.20 -19.22
CA LEU A 557 -6.49 -1.42 -18.46
C LEU A 557 -6.88 -2.70 -19.20
N MET A 558 -7.98 -2.67 -19.92
CA MET A 558 -8.51 -3.82 -20.68
C MET A 558 -7.96 -3.94 -22.10
N LYS A 559 -7.08 -3.03 -22.52
CA LYS A 559 -6.45 -3.09 -23.85
C LYS A 559 -5.64 -4.36 -24.03
N ASP A 560 -5.76 -4.97 -25.19
CA ASP A 560 -4.90 -6.05 -25.61
C ASP A 560 -3.50 -5.49 -25.98
N SER A 561 -2.53 -5.72 -25.09
CA SER A 561 -1.16 -5.26 -25.28
C SER A 561 -0.47 -5.85 -26.52
N GLN A 562 -0.88 -7.05 -26.93
CA GLN A 562 -0.33 -7.69 -28.14
C GLN A 562 -0.84 -7.01 -29.41
N ALA A 563 -2.13 -6.73 -29.48
CA ALA A 563 -2.72 -5.99 -30.60
C ALA A 563 -2.14 -4.57 -30.72
N ASP A 564 -1.93 -3.89 -29.59
CA ASP A 564 -1.31 -2.56 -29.55
C ASP A 564 0.13 -2.58 -30.07
N LEU A 565 0.91 -3.60 -29.77
CA LEU A 565 2.27 -3.73 -30.30
C LEU A 565 2.33 -4.00 -31.81
N LEU A 566 1.37 -4.74 -32.35
CA LEU A 566 1.30 -4.99 -33.78
C LEU A 566 0.99 -3.74 -34.61
N THR A 567 0.28 -2.79 -34.01
CA THR A 567 -0.12 -1.51 -34.66
C THR A 567 0.58 -0.29 -34.06
N LEU A 568 1.67 -0.50 -33.31
CA LEU A 568 2.35 0.55 -32.55
C LEU A 568 2.82 1.70 -33.42
N GLU A 569 3.44 1.44 -34.56
CA GLU A 569 3.90 2.49 -35.48
C GLU A 569 2.75 3.31 -36.06
N THR A 570 1.62 2.70 -36.33
CA THR A 570 0.43 3.41 -36.82
C THR A 570 -0.17 4.30 -35.73
N GLN A 571 -0.25 3.82 -34.53
CA GLN A 571 -0.77 4.60 -33.39
C GLN A 571 0.16 5.76 -33.03
N MET A 572 1.47 5.53 -33.03
CA MET A 572 2.45 6.59 -32.80
C MET A 572 2.43 7.62 -33.94
N GLY A 573 2.26 7.18 -35.17
CA GLY A 573 2.17 8.04 -36.36
C GLY A 573 1.01 9.04 -36.33
N ASN A 574 -0.03 8.75 -35.57
CA ASN A 574 -1.14 9.70 -35.34
C ASN A 574 -0.72 10.93 -34.53
N ARG A 575 0.32 10.80 -33.71
CA ARG A 575 0.85 11.90 -32.89
C ARG A 575 2.17 12.45 -33.38
N VAL A 576 3.04 11.60 -33.90
CA VAL A 576 4.37 11.96 -34.38
C VAL A 576 4.36 11.85 -35.90
N VAL A 577 4.39 12.99 -36.55
CA VAL A 577 4.26 13.10 -38.02
C VAL A 577 5.62 13.24 -38.68
N GLY A 578 5.83 12.55 -39.78
CA GLY A 578 7.03 12.70 -40.63
C GLY A 578 8.26 11.92 -40.18
N GLN A 579 8.11 10.96 -39.24
CA GLN A 579 9.19 10.16 -38.69
C GLN A 579 8.94 8.65 -38.84
N ASP A 580 8.38 8.23 -39.93
CA ASP A 580 7.91 6.84 -40.12
C ASP A 580 9.02 5.80 -39.93
N TYR A 581 10.22 6.07 -40.42
CA TYR A 581 11.36 5.16 -40.25
C TYR A 581 11.76 5.02 -38.77
N ALA A 582 11.82 6.12 -38.06
CA ALA A 582 12.16 6.14 -36.62
C ALA A 582 11.13 5.36 -35.80
N LEU A 583 9.85 5.61 -36.04
CA LEU A 583 8.76 4.92 -35.36
C LEU A 583 8.72 3.42 -35.64
N ASN A 584 8.97 3.05 -36.89
CA ASN A 584 9.05 1.65 -37.30
C ASN A 584 10.22 0.93 -36.61
N THR A 585 11.38 1.54 -36.54
CA THR A 585 12.55 0.98 -35.86
C THR A 585 12.30 0.77 -34.35
N ILE A 586 11.68 1.73 -33.69
CA ILE A 586 11.30 1.61 -32.26
C ILE A 586 10.31 0.46 -32.10
N ALA A 587 9.28 0.40 -32.93
CA ALA A 587 8.25 -0.63 -32.83
C ALA A 587 8.82 -2.05 -33.05
N GLN A 588 9.72 -2.23 -34.00
CA GLN A 588 10.39 -3.52 -34.26
C GLN A 588 11.20 -3.99 -33.04
N ARG A 589 11.96 -3.09 -32.44
CA ARG A 589 12.76 -3.42 -31.25
C ARG A 589 11.87 -3.79 -30.05
N LEU A 590 10.81 -3.07 -29.82
CA LEU A 590 9.87 -3.34 -28.73
C LEU A 590 9.12 -4.66 -28.93
N ARG A 591 8.75 -5.00 -30.18
CA ARG A 591 8.17 -6.31 -30.50
C ARG A 591 9.15 -7.45 -30.22
N ALA A 592 10.40 -7.31 -30.62
CA ALA A 592 11.44 -8.31 -30.38
C ALA A 592 11.65 -8.54 -28.87
N SER A 593 11.65 -7.48 -28.08
CA SER A 593 11.74 -7.58 -26.61
C SER A 593 10.53 -8.28 -26.00
N LYS A 594 9.33 -7.97 -26.47
CA LYS A 594 8.09 -8.56 -25.92
C LYS A 594 7.97 -10.05 -26.22
N THR A 595 8.48 -10.52 -27.34
CA THR A 595 8.47 -11.95 -27.70
C THR A 595 9.54 -12.78 -26.99
N GLY A 596 10.41 -12.15 -26.19
CA GLY A 596 11.49 -12.84 -25.48
C GLY A 596 12.66 -13.30 -26.37
N LEU A 597 12.72 -12.83 -27.60
CA LEU A 597 13.80 -13.18 -28.55
C LEU A 597 15.08 -12.38 -28.32
N THR A 598 15.04 -11.37 -27.46
CA THR A 598 16.21 -10.58 -27.05
C THR A 598 16.64 -10.98 -25.66
N PRO A 599 17.93 -10.76 -25.26
CA PRO A 599 18.37 -11.00 -23.91
C PRO A 599 17.53 -10.21 -22.89
N GLU A 600 17.07 -10.87 -21.82
CA GLU A 600 16.17 -10.29 -20.80
C GLU A 600 16.90 -9.43 -19.77
N ASN A 601 18.19 -9.20 -19.92
CA ASN A 601 19.04 -8.55 -18.90
C ASN A 601 18.99 -7.03 -18.89
N GLY A 602 18.30 -6.40 -19.82
CA GLY A 602 18.25 -4.94 -19.94
C GLY A 602 16.82 -4.41 -20.06
N PRO A 603 16.65 -3.09 -20.18
CA PRO A 603 15.37 -2.49 -20.48
C PRO A 603 14.75 -3.05 -21.77
N GLN A 604 13.44 -2.89 -21.94
CA GLN A 604 12.73 -3.34 -23.15
C GLN A 604 13.27 -2.72 -24.44
N GLY A 605 13.78 -1.51 -24.36
CA GLY A 605 14.48 -0.84 -25.43
C GLY A 605 15.24 0.38 -24.90
N VAL A 606 16.40 0.63 -25.47
CA VAL A 606 17.23 1.81 -25.17
C VAL A 606 17.53 2.50 -26.49
N PHE A 607 17.04 3.71 -26.68
CA PHE A 607 17.14 4.45 -27.93
C PHE A 607 17.75 5.83 -27.70
N LEU A 608 18.64 6.22 -28.59
CA LEU A 608 19.10 7.59 -28.70
C LEU A 608 18.40 8.24 -29.90
N LEU A 609 17.53 9.21 -29.62
CA LEU A 609 16.83 9.98 -30.64
C LEU A 609 17.67 11.23 -30.93
N THR A 610 18.28 11.29 -32.07
CA THR A 610 19.16 12.38 -32.46
C THR A 610 18.65 13.05 -33.74
N GLY A 611 18.90 14.34 -33.87
CA GLY A 611 18.46 15.10 -35.04
C GLY A 611 18.11 16.55 -34.70
N PRO A 612 17.57 17.29 -35.69
CA PRO A 612 17.19 18.68 -35.49
C PRO A 612 16.17 18.90 -34.40
N SER A 613 16.17 20.07 -33.80
CA SER A 613 15.19 20.45 -32.77
C SER A 613 13.77 20.56 -33.35
N GLY A 614 12.77 20.20 -32.54
CA GLY A 614 11.36 20.33 -32.90
C GLY A 614 10.86 19.31 -33.93
N THR A 615 11.49 18.12 -34.02
CA THR A 615 11.12 17.07 -34.96
C THR A 615 10.26 15.96 -34.37
N GLY A 616 9.87 16.06 -33.13
CA GLY A 616 8.96 15.12 -32.47
C GLY A 616 9.60 14.11 -31.53
N LYS A 617 10.83 14.33 -31.08
CA LYS A 617 11.52 13.42 -30.16
C LYS A 617 10.80 13.28 -28.81
N THR A 618 10.43 14.38 -28.19
CA THR A 618 9.67 14.39 -26.93
C THR A 618 8.25 13.86 -27.11
N GLU A 619 7.61 14.19 -28.23
CA GLU A 619 6.27 13.70 -28.56
C GLU A 619 6.26 12.17 -28.75
N THR A 620 7.33 11.60 -29.24
CA THR A 620 7.50 10.14 -29.32
C THR A 620 7.48 9.51 -27.93
N ALA A 621 8.15 10.10 -26.96
CA ALA A 621 8.14 9.64 -25.59
C ALA A 621 6.73 9.69 -24.97
N LEU A 622 6.01 10.77 -25.16
CA LEU A 622 4.62 10.91 -24.70
C LEU A 622 3.70 9.88 -25.37
N ALA A 623 3.83 9.68 -26.66
CA ALA A 623 3.04 8.70 -27.41
C ALA A 623 3.30 7.26 -26.94
N LEU A 624 4.55 6.88 -26.69
CA LEU A 624 4.89 5.58 -26.16
C LEU A 624 4.34 5.37 -24.75
N ALA A 625 4.45 6.35 -23.88
CA ALA A 625 3.91 6.27 -22.53
C ALA A 625 2.39 6.07 -22.54
N ASP A 626 1.69 6.81 -23.39
CA ASP A 626 0.24 6.71 -23.54
C ASP A 626 -0.20 5.35 -24.10
N ILE A 627 0.45 4.86 -25.16
CA ILE A 627 0.07 3.63 -25.84
C ILE A 627 0.45 2.39 -25.02
N LEU A 628 1.69 2.31 -24.54
CA LEU A 628 2.21 1.10 -23.89
C LEU A 628 1.86 1.01 -22.41
N PHE A 629 1.81 2.12 -21.70
CA PHE A 629 1.74 2.14 -20.25
C PHE A 629 0.51 2.88 -19.69
N GLY A 630 -0.49 3.10 -20.52
CA GLY A 630 -1.82 3.54 -20.10
C GLY A 630 -1.98 5.03 -19.76
N GLY A 631 -1.03 5.88 -20.14
CA GLY A 631 -1.18 7.32 -19.98
C GLY A 631 0.14 8.09 -19.96
N GLU A 632 0.10 9.37 -20.23
CA GLU A 632 1.26 10.26 -20.20
C GLU A 632 1.91 10.40 -18.81
N LYS A 633 1.18 10.05 -17.76
CA LYS A 633 1.71 9.97 -16.38
C LYS A 633 2.78 8.90 -16.20
N SER A 634 2.84 7.92 -17.09
CA SER A 634 3.88 6.87 -17.10
C SER A 634 5.19 7.34 -17.75
N LEU A 635 5.30 8.60 -18.10
CA LEU A 635 6.54 9.23 -18.57
C LEU A 635 7.31 9.81 -17.40
N ILE A 636 8.57 9.37 -17.25
CA ILE A 636 9.53 9.94 -16.33
C ILE A 636 10.52 10.77 -17.14
N THR A 637 10.54 12.06 -16.91
CA THR A 637 11.40 13.00 -17.64
C THR A 637 12.53 13.50 -16.76
N ILE A 638 13.76 13.29 -17.21
CA ILE A 638 14.98 13.79 -16.58
C ILE A 638 15.74 14.64 -17.61
N ASN A 639 15.94 15.92 -17.29
CA ASN A 639 16.75 16.79 -18.12
C ASN A 639 18.21 16.72 -17.68
N LEU A 640 19.04 16.05 -18.44
CA LEU A 640 20.44 15.82 -18.12
C LEU A 640 21.32 17.09 -18.23
N SER A 641 20.80 18.18 -18.78
CA SER A 641 21.50 19.48 -18.71
C SER A 641 21.67 20.03 -17.29
N GLU A 642 20.86 19.56 -16.34
CA GLU A 642 20.98 19.90 -14.91
C GLU A 642 22.05 19.09 -14.20
N TYR A 643 22.60 18.05 -14.83
CA TYR A 643 23.56 17.09 -14.25
C TYR A 643 24.92 17.16 -14.95
N GLN A 644 25.45 18.35 -15.08
CA GLN A 644 26.75 18.58 -15.74
C GLN A 644 27.95 18.41 -14.83
N GLU A 645 27.75 18.32 -13.52
CA GLU A 645 28.80 18.23 -12.52
C GLU A 645 28.81 16.84 -11.86
N PRO A 646 30.01 16.33 -11.44
CA PRO A 646 30.11 14.97 -10.88
C PRO A 646 29.29 14.75 -9.61
N HIS A 647 29.10 15.77 -8.78
CA HIS A 647 28.38 15.65 -7.52
C HIS A 647 26.86 15.53 -7.70
N THR A 648 26.34 15.82 -8.89
CA THR A 648 24.90 15.71 -9.19
C THR A 648 24.42 14.27 -9.38
N VAL A 649 25.33 13.30 -9.52
CA VAL A 649 24.97 11.87 -9.65
C VAL A 649 24.14 11.38 -8.47
N SER A 650 24.45 11.83 -7.25
CA SER A 650 23.71 11.46 -6.05
C SER A 650 22.26 11.97 -6.03
N GLN A 651 21.93 12.99 -6.79
CA GLN A 651 20.55 13.46 -6.95
C GLN A 651 19.69 12.47 -7.77
N LEU A 652 20.31 11.73 -8.69
CA LEU A 652 19.60 10.74 -9.51
C LEU A 652 19.35 9.43 -8.78
N ASN A 653 20.35 8.89 -8.08
CA ASN A 653 20.26 7.58 -7.45
C ASN A 653 20.20 7.60 -5.92
N GLY A 654 20.23 8.77 -5.29
CA GLY A 654 20.22 8.93 -3.84
C GLY A 654 21.62 9.03 -3.23
N SER A 655 21.71 9.70 -2.08
CA SER A 655 22.98 9.88 -1.36
C SER A 655 23.31 8.64 -0.53
N PRO A 656 24.60 8.21 -0.51
CA PRO A 656 25.05 7.12 0.35
C PRO A 656 24.91 7.46 1.85
N PRO A 657 24.96 6.45 2.73
CA PRO A 657 24.95 6.67 4.18
C PRO A 657 26.07 7.61 4.63
N GLY A 658 25.73 8.60 5.44
CA GLY A 658 26.67 9.60 5.97
C GLY A 658 26.80 10.89 5.16
N TYR A 659 26.13 11.00 4.02
CA TYR A 659 26.10 12.21 3.21
C TYR A 659 24.80 12.99 3.37
N VAL A 660 24.85 14.28 3.10
CA VAL A 660 23.66 15.16 3.12
C VAL A 660 22.61 14.66 2.11
N GLY A 661 21.36 14.55 2.55
CA GLY A 661 20.27 14.00 1.71
C GLY A 661 20.09 12.50 1.81
N TYR A 662 20.83 11.80 2.65
CA TYR A 662 20.59 10.38 2.91
C TYR A 662 19.16 10.13 3.40
N GLY A 663 18.50 9.14 2.83
CA GLY A 663 17.11 8.79 3.14
C GLY A 663 16.05 9.52 2.33
N GLN A 664 16.41 10.50 1.50
CA GLN A 664 15.45 11.19 0.62
C GLN A 664 15.22 10.46 -0.72
N GLY A 665 16.04 9.49 -1.05
CA GLY A 665 16.00 8.78 -2.33
C GLY A 665 16.47 9.62 -3.52
N GLY A 666 16.84 8.99 -4.62
CA GLY A 666 17.18 9.63 -5.88
C GLY A 666 15.96 9.98 -6.71
N ILE A 667 16.02 11.06 -7.47
CA ILE A 667 14.91 11.50 -8.33
C ILE A 667 14.52 10.39 -9.33
N LEU A 668 15.51 9.81 -10.00
CA LEU A 668 15.28 8.77 -10.99
C LEU A 668 14.91 7.43 -10.35
N THR A 669 15.65 7.00 -9.35
CA THR A 669 15.44 5.71 -8.67
C THR A 669 14.09 5.65 -7.98
N GLU A 670 13.65 6.71 -7.30
CA GLU A 670 12.33 6.77 -6.69
C GLU A 670 11.19 6.80 -7.75
N ALA A 671 11.37 7.55 -8.83
CA ALA A 671 10.39 7.61 -9.90
C ALA A 671 10.17 6.23 -10.54
N VAL A 672 11.25 5.50 -10.84
CA VAL A 672 11.17 4.15 -11.43
C VAL A 672 10.67 3.12 -10.42
N ARG A 673 11.06 3.23 -9.15
CA ARG A 673 10.54 2.36 -8.09
C ARG A 673 9.02 2.48 -7.97
N LYS A 674 8.50 3.69 -8.05
CA LYS A 674 7.04 3.96 -8.00
C LYS A 674 6.33 3.54 -9.27
N ARG A 675 6.99 3.61 -10.42
CA ARG A 675 6.44 3.26 -11.74
C ARG A 675 7.41 2.40 -12.54
N PRO A 676 7.51 1.11 -12.24
CA PRO A 676 8.43 0.20 -12.92
C PRO A 676 8.12 0.02 -14.40
N TYR A 677 6.86 0.15 -14.77
CA TYR A 677 6.38 0.10 -16.15
C TYR A 677 6.19 1.52 -16.66
N SER A 678 7.24 2.09 -17.21
CA SER A 678 7.28 3.49 -17.63
C SER A 678 8.20 3.71 -18.82
N VAL A 679 8.05 4.87 -19.45
CA VAL A 679 9.01 5.41 -20.39
C VAL A 679 9.89 6.40 -19.64
N VAL A 680 11.20 6.20 -19.68
CA VAL A 680 12.18 7.10 -19.09
C VAL A 680 12.78 7.94 -20.21
N LEU A 681 12.48 9.23 -20.20
CA LEU A 681 13.03 10.20 -21.15
C LEU A 681 14.21 10.93 -20.51
N LEU A 682 15.39 10.73 -21.07
CA LEU A 682 16.62 11.43 -20.71
C LEU A 682 16.91 12.50 -21.75
N ASP A 683 16.59 13.72 -21.43
CA ASP A 683 16.69 14.84 -22.35
C ASP A 683 18.08 15.46 -22.33
N GLU A 684 18.59 15.85 -23.50
CA GLU A 684 19.88 16.53 -23.64
C GLU A 684 21.08 15.74 -23.07
N VAL A 685 21.19 14.46 -23.46
CA VAL A 685 22.23 13.55 -22.92
C VAL A 685 23.67 13.99 -23.22
N GLU A 686 23.90 14.76 -24.27
CA GLU A 686 25.21 15.29 -24.63
C GLU A 686 25.77 16.29 -23.60
N LYS A 687 24.89 16.89 -22.80
CA LYS A 687 25.25 17.86 -21.75
C LYS A 687 25.57 17.21 -20.40
N ALA A 688 25.28 15.93 -20.24
CA ALA A 688 25.51 15.23 -18.98
C ALA A 688 27.00 15.01 -18.71
N HIS A 689 27.39 15.04 -17.43
CA HIS A 689 28.73 14.66 -17.02
C HIS A 689 28.97 13.17 -17.30
N ARG A 690 30.24 12.80 -17.56
CA ARG A 690 30.63 11.42 -17.87
C ARG A 690 30.22 10.43 -16.78
N ASP A 691 30.30 10.80 -15.52
CA ASP A 691 29.92 9.96 -14.38
C ASP A 691 28.40 9.64 -14.38
N VAL A 692 27.57 10.57 -14.81
CA VAL A 692 26.13 10.33 -14.99
C VAL A 692 25.90 9.29 -16.08
N MET A 693 26.59 9.38 -17.19
CA MET A 693 26.45 8.40 -18.29
C MET A 693 26.99 7.02 -17.89
N ASN A 694 28.03 6.95 -17.07
CA ASN A 694 28.54 5.71 -16.53
C ASN A 694 27.53 5.02 -15.59
N LEU A 695 26.74 5.78 -14.86
CA LEU A 695 25.64 5.25 -14.06
C LEU A 695 24.61 4.54 -14.94
N PHE A 696 24.26 5.10 -16.08
CA PHE A 696 23.31 4.50 -17.02
C PHE A 696 23.86 3.27 -17.74
N TYR A 697 25.17 3.11 -17.87
CA TYR A 697 25.75 1.90 -18.44
C TYR A 697 25.28 0.62 -17.72
N GLN A 698 25.23 0.66 -16.41
CA GLN A 698 24.72 -0.45 -15.58
C GLN A 698 23.27 -0.77 -15.90
N VAL A 699 22.46 0.27 -16.05
CA VAL A 699 21.03 0.13 -16.40
C VAL A 699 20.87 -0.52 -17.78
N PHE A 700 21.63 -0.08 -18.76
CA PHE A 700 21.53 -0.59 -20.12
C PHE A 700 22.05 -2.03 -20.25
N ASP A 701 23.07 -2.40 -19.48
CA ASP A 701 23.68 -3.70 -19.54
C ASP A 701 22.96 -4.73 -18.67
N ARG A 702 22.64 -4.40 -17.43
CA ARG A 702 22.09 -5.32 -16.44
C ARG A 702 20.63 -5.08 -16.08
N GLY A 703 20.06 -3.96 -16.45
CA GLY A 703 18.66 -3.61 -16.19
C GLY A 703 18.35 -3.17 -14.78
N PHE A 704 19.35 -2.81 -13.98
CA PHE A 704 19.14 -2.25 -12.66
C PHE A 704 20.11 -1.12 -12.32
N MET A 705 19.70 -0.28 -11.37
CA MET A 705 20.52 0.78 -10.77
C MET A 705 20.43 0.65 -9.25
N ARG A 706 21.55 0.77 -8.56
CA ARG A 706 21.56 0.78 -7.11
C ARG A 706 21.30 2.20 -6.60
N ASP A 707 20.36 2.30 -5.66
CA ASP A 707 20.09 3.56 -4.97
C ASP A 707 21.11 3.84 -3.84
N GLY A 708 20.94 4.95 -3.13
CA GLY A 708 21.83 5.32 -2.03
C GLY A 708 21.81 4.37 -0.84
N GLU A 709 20.76 3.56 -0.70
CA GLU A 709 20.62 2.55 0.34
C GLU A 709 21.13 1.16 -0.10
N GLY A 710 21.61 1.03 -1.33
CA GLY A 710 22.12 -0.22 -1.89
C GLY A 710 21.05 -1.15 -2.45
N ARG A 711 19.79 -0.70 -2.54
CA ARG A 711 18.70 -1.45 -3.19
C ARG A 711 18.87 -1.45 -4.70
N GLU A 712 18.60 -2.58 -5.33
CA GLU A 712 18.55 -2.68 -6.77
C GLU A 712 17.19 -2.22 -7.29
N ILE A 713 17.19 -1.15 -8.06
CA ILE A 713 15.98 -0.63 -8.71
C ILE A 713 15.89 -1.22 -10.11
N ASP A 714 14.81 -1.92 -10.39
CA ASP A 714 14.60 -2.65 -11.65
C ASP A 714 14.15 -1.72 -12.78
N PHE A 715 14.92 -1.70 -13.88
CA PHE A 715 14.61 -0.97 -15.12
C PHE A 715 14.19 -1.88 -16.27
N ARG A 716 14.09 -3.18 -16.07
CA ARG A 716 13.82 -4.15 -17.16
C ARG A 716 12.47 -3.97 -17.84
N ASN A 717 11.52 -3.37 -17.15
CA ASN A 717 10.18 -3.11 -17.67
C ASN A 717 10.02 -1.67 -18.20
N THR A 718 11.10 -0.92 -18.30
CA THR A 718 11.11 0.44 -18.81
C THR A 718 11.55 0.48 -20.28
N VAL A 719 11.09 1.50 -20.99
CA VAL A 719 11.63 1.92 -22.29
C VAL A 719 12.41 3.19 -22.06
N ILE A 720 13.69 3.21 -22.40
CA ILE A 720 14.55 4.37 -22.20
C ILE A 720 14.75 5.09 -23.53
N LEU A 721 14.33 6.35 -23.58
CA LEU A 721 14.53 7.26 -24.67
C LEU A 721 15.48 8.36 -24.24
N MET A 722 16.59 8.48 -24.95
CA MET A 722 17.52 9.57 -24.79
C MET A 722 17.37 10.53 -25.96
N THR A 723 17.37 11.82 -25.73
CA THR A 723 17.30 12.82 -26.78
C THR A 723 18.59 13.63 -26.85
N SER A 724 18.99 13.94 -28.06
CA SER A 724 20.15 14.78 -28.32
C SER A 724 19.93 15.60 -29.60
N ASN A 725 20.45 16.81 -29.60
CA ASN A 725 20.54 17.62 -30.83
C ASN A 725 21.87 17.41 -31.55
N LEU A 726 22.70 16.50 -31.08
CA LEU A 726 24.02 16.23 -31.63
C LEU A 726 23.92 15.80 -33.10
N GLY A 727 24.65 16.47 -33.93
CA GLY A 727 24.65 16.20 -35.36
C GLY A 727 23.40 16.64 -36.13
N GLY A 728 22.46 17.33 -35.49
CA GLY A 728 21.24 17.83 -36.15
C GLY A 728 21.55 18.75 -37.34
N ASP A 729 22.48 19.67 -37.19
CA ASP A 729 22.92 20.59 -38.28
C ASP A 729 23.56 19.81 -39.43
N ALA A 730 24.37 18.79 -39.13
CA ALA A 730 24.99 17.96 -40.15
C ALA A 730 23.97 17.12 -40.95
N VAL A 731 22.96 16.59 -40.26
CA VAL A 731 21.85 15.86 -40.92
C VAL A 731 21.02 16.79 -41.80
N MET A 732 20.71 17.99 -41.34
CA MET A 732 19.96 18.98 -42.11
C MET A 732 20.72 19.36 -43.37
N GLN A 733 22.01 19.67 -43.24
CA GLN A 733 22.86 20.06 -44.35
C GLN A 733 22.95 18.94 -45.39
N MET A 734 23.17 17.69 -44.96
CA MET A 734 23.29 16.57 -45.88
C MET A 734 21.99 16.25 -46.61
N LEU A 735 20.86 16.37 -45.96
CA LEU A 735 19.54 16.18 -46.58
C LEU A 735 19.14 17.33 -47.48
N GLU A 736 19.60 18.55 -47.24
CA GLU A 736 19.43 19.68 -48.15
C GLU A 736 20.25 19.53 -49.44
N GLU A 737 21.50 19.05 -49.29
CA GLU A 737 22.40 18.84 -50.46
C GLU A 737 22.01 17.57 -51.24
N GLN A 738 21.62 16.51 -50.57
CA GLN A 738 21.28 15.22 -51.14
C GLN A 738 19.99 14.65 -50.51
N PRO A 739 18.81 15.01 -51.00
CA PRO A 739 17.54 14.54 -50.46
C PRO A 739 17.35 13.01 -50.47
N GLU A 740 18.09 12.27 -51.28
CA GLU A 740 18.02 10.81 -51.41
C GLU A 740 19.02 10.07 -50.53
N THR A 741 19.61 10.73 -49.53
CA THR A 741 20.55 10.09 -48.59
C THR A 741 19.88 8.97 -47.81
N THR A 742 20.55 7.80 -47.82
CA THR A 742 20.04 6.65 -47.06
C THR A 742 20.30 6.78 -45.56
N GLU A 743 19.55 6.03 -44.77
CA GLU A 743 19.74 5.99 -43.29
C GLU A 743 21.14 5.51 -42.93
N SER A 744 21.73 4.55 -43.66
CA SER A 744 23.10 4.06 -43.45
C SER A 744 24.14 5.17 -43.59
N GLU A 745 23.98 6.02 -44.60
CA GLU A 745 24.88 7.16 -44.83
C GLU A 745 24.75 8.21 -43.72
N LEU A 746 23.56 8.48 -43.23
CA LEU A 746 23.33 9.37 -42.06
C LEU A 746 23.95 8.82 -40.79
N HIS A 747 23.85 7.52 -40.55
CA HIS A 747 24.50 6.87 -39.43
C HIS A 747 26.03 6.94 -39.52
N GLU A 748 26.61 6.77 -40.67
CA GLU A 748 28.06 6.97 -40.89
C GLU A 748 28.49 8.39 -40.62
N LEU A 749 27.70 9.36 -41.03
CA LEU A 749 27.93 10.79 -40.78
C LEU A 749 27.96 11.12 -39.28
N LEU A 750 27.05 10.54 -38.53
CA LEU A 750 26.93 10.78 -37.08
C LEU A 750 27.91 10.00 -36.23
N ARG A 751 28.46 8.88 -36.73
CA ARG A 751 29.34 7.99 -35.97
C ARG A 751 30.54 8.70 -35.32
N PRO A 752 31.31 9.58 -35.98
CA PRO A 752 32.40 10.31 -35.35
C PRO A 752 31.92 11.23 -34.22
N LEU A 753 30.81 11.91 -34.42
CA LEU A 753 30.24 12.84 -33.42
C LEU A 753 29.79 12.09 -32.17
N LEU A 754 29.18 10.93 -32.33
CA LEU A 754 28.74 10.10 -31.21
C LEU A 754 29.95 9.50 -30.44
N ARG A 755 31.02 9.10 -31.14
CA ARG A 755 32.23 8.60 -30.51
C ARG A 755 32.96 9.63 -29.67
N ASP A 756 32.88 10.90 -30.06
CA ASP A 756 33.49 12.00 -29.30
C ASP A 756 32.76 12.27 -27.96
N HIS A 757 31.48 11.98 -27.90
CA HIS A 757 30.64 12.25 -26.73
C HIS A 757 30.38 11.04 -25.84
N PHE A 758 30.33 9.81 -26.40
CA PHE A 758 29.98 8.60 -25.69
C PHE A 758 31.11 7.57 -25.77
N GLN A 759 31.33 6.84 -24.69
CA GLN A 759 32.28 5.73 -24.68
C GLN A 759 31.79 4.59 -25.62
N PRO A 760 32.70 3.86 -26.25
CA PRO A 760 32.33 2.74 -27.15
C PRO A 760 31.45 1.67 -26.48
N ALA A 761 31.71 1.36 -25.20
CA ALA A 761 30.92 0.43 -24.43
C ALA A 761 29.44 0.89 -24.28
N LEU A 762 29.24 2.18 -24.06
CA LEU A 762 27.90 2.77 -23.97
C LEU A 762 27.19 2.78 -25.33
N LEU A 763 27.91 3.15 -26.40
CA LEU A 763 27.37 3.15 -27.77
C LEU A 763 26.87 1.77 -28.23
N ALA A 764 27.48 0.71 -27.77
CA ALA A 764 27.07 -0.65 -28.07
C ALA A 764 25.78 -1.08 -27.38
N ARG A 765 25.32 -0.34 -26.36
CA ARG A 765 24.18 -0.70 -25.50
C ARG A 765 22.87 -0.02 -25.89
N PHE A 766 22.89 0.99 -26.75
CA PHE A 766 21.69 1.64 -27.22
C PHE A 766 21.64 1.72 -28.76
N GLN A 767 20.44 1.83 -29.30
CA GLN A 767 20.18 1.99 -30.71
C GLN A 767 20.02 3.46 -31.06
N THR A 768 20.81 3.97 -31.99
CA THR A 768 20.70 5.35 -32.47
C THR A 768 19.64 5.46 -33.56
N ILE A 769 18.72 6.40 -33.37
CA ILE A 769 17.64 6.68 -34.30
C ILE A 769 17.75 8.14 -34.73
N ILE A 770 17.79 8.37 -36.02
CA ILE A 770 17.93 9.70 -36.60
C ILE A 770 16.57 10.26 -36.95
N TYR A 771 16.25 11.43 -36.41
CA TYR A 771 15.05 12.17 -36.76
C TYR A 771 15.36 13.12 -37.91
N HIS A 772 14.49 13.08 -38.91
CA HIS A 772 14.62 13.93 -40.08
C HIS A 772 14.00 15.31 -39.86
N PRO A 773 14.50 16.35 -40.55
CA PRO A 773 13.82 17.62 -40.62
C PRO A 773 12.38 17.45 -41.13
N LEU A 774 11.45 18.22 -40.62
CA LEU A 774 10.06 18.12 -41.01
C LEU A 774 9.86 18.69 -42.45
N SER A 775 9.21 17.90 -43.30
CA SER A 775 8.78 18.34 -44.61
C SER A 775 7.61 19.35 -44.53
N GLU A 776 7.36 20.06 -45.57
CA GLU A 776 6.23 21.01 -45.67
C GLU A 776 4.88 20.29 -45.46
N SER A 777 4.70 19.09 -46.01
CA SER A 777 3.50 18.27 -45.80
C SER A 777 3.34 17.80 -44.35
N ALA A 778 4.42 17.42 -43.68
CA ALA A 778 4.42 17.04 -42.31
C ALA A 778 4.07 18.23 -41.37
N LEU A 779 4.65 19.40 -41.62
CA LEU A 779 4.32 20.64 -40.90
C LEU A 779 2.85 21.04 -41.09
N ARG A 780 2.32 20.92 -42.31
CA ARG A 780 0.91 21.17 -42.57
C ARG A 780 -0.01 20.23 -41.79
N THR A 781 0.31 18.96 -41.71
CA THR A 781 -0.42 17.98 -40.92
C THR A 781 -0.37 18.32 -39.42
N ILE A 782 0.77 18.73 -38.91
CA ILE A 782 0.93 19.13 -37.50
C ILE A 782 0.13 20.40 -37.21
N VAL A 783 0.16 21.40 -38.09
CA VAL A 783 -0.65 22.61 -37.97
C VAL A 783 -2.13 22.27 -37.93
N GLN A 784 -2.58 21.36 -38.77
CA GLN A 784 -3.96 20.89 -38.79
C GLN A 784 -4.33 20.22 -37.48
N MET A 785 -3.50 19.31 -36.93
CA MET A 785 -3.73 18.65 -35.65
C MET A 785 -3.85 19.65 -34.49
N LYS A 786 -2.98 20.66 -34.45
CA LYS A 786 -3.01 21.68 -33.39
C LYS A 786 -4.25 22.56 -33.48
N LEU A 787 -4.65 22.96 -34.68
CA LEU A 787 -5.86 23.73 -34.90
C LEU A 787 -7.13 22.93 -34.63
N ASP A 788 -7.14 21.63 -34.95
CA ASP A 788 -8.24 20.74 -34.61
C ASP A 788 -8.42 20.57 -33.09
N GLN A 789 -7.32 20.57 -32.33
CA GLN A 789 -7.39 20.55 -30.88
C GLN A 789 -8.05 21.82 -30.32
N VAL A 790 -7.72 22.98 -30.88
CA VAL A 790 -8.37 24.27 -30.52
C VAL A 790 -9.85 24.21 -30.88
N SER A 791 -10.19 23.71 -32.07
CA SER A 791 -11.58 23.57 -32.53
C SER A 791 -12.40 22.65 -31.62
N GLN A 792 -11.83 21.54 -31.18
CA GLN A 792 -12.49 20.61 -30.23
C GLN A 792 -12.67 21.22 -28.85
N ARG A 793 -11.73 22.02 -28.36
CA ARG A 793 -11.88 22.73 -27.08
C ARG A 793 -13.01 23.74 -27.15
N LEU A 794 -13.12 24.48 -28.25
CA LEU A 794 -14.21 25.44 -28.47
C LEU A 794 -15.56 24.73 -28.53
N LEU A 795 -15.64 23.60 -29.22
CA LEU A 795 -16.87 22.80 -29.29
C LEU A 795 -17.29 22.28 -27.92
N ARG A 796 -16.32 21.79 -27.14
CA ARG A 796 -16.58 21.18 -25.82
C ARG A 796 -17.00 22.23 -24.79
N HIS A 797 -16.34 23.37 -24.73
CA HIS A 797 -16.60 24.40 -23.71
C HIS A 797 -17.71 25.38 -24.06
N TYR A 798 -17.88 25.69 -25.34
CA TYR A 798 -18.78 26.75 -25.78
C TYR A 798 -19.84 26.29 -26.81
N GLY A 799 -19.75 25.05 -27.31
CA GLY A 799 -20.64 24.55 -28.34
C GLY A 799 -20.43 25.24 -29.73
N ILE A 800 -19.26 25.83 -29.96
CA ILE A 800 -18.95 26.60 -31.20
C ILE A 800 -18.28 25.67 -32.20
N THR A 801 -18.85 25.58 -33.40
CA THR A 801 -18.21 24.87 -34.52
C THR A 801 -17.22 25.79 -35.21
N THR A 802 -15.97 25.36 -35.31
CA THR A 802 -14.90 26.18 -35.90
C THR A 802 -14.55 25.68 -37.29
N THR A 803 -14.51 26.60 -38.27
CA THR A 803 -14.01 26.36 -39.62
C THR A 803 -12.72 27.14 -39.85
N ILE A 804 -11.71 26.50 -40.40
CA ILE A 804 -10.40 27.11 -40.63
C ILE A 804 -10.16 27.22 -42.14
N SER A 805 -9.81 28.40 -42.59
CA SER A 805 -9.56 28.63 -44.03
C SER A 805 -8.20 28.08 -44.46
N GLU A 806 -8.08 27.67 -45.72
CA GLU A 806 -6.80 27.20 -46.25
C GLU A 806 -5.72 28.28 -46.27
N SER A 807 -6.10 29.55 -46.36
CA SER A 807 -5.16 30.69 -46.29
C SER A 807 -4.42 30.73 -44.95
N LEU A 808 -5.11 30.42 -43.84
CA LEU A 808 -4.51 30.36 -42.52
C LEU A 808 -3.55 29.15 -42.41
N PHE A 809 -3.90 28.01 -42.96
CA PHE A 809 -3.02 26.85 -43.00
C PHE A 809 -1.73 27.13 -43.74
N ASP A 810 -1.84 27.75 -44.93
CA ASP A 810 -0.69 28.10 -45.76
C ASP A 810 0.22 29.12 -45.08
N ALA A 811 -0.35 30.12 -44.42
CA ALA A 811 0.41 31.14 -43.70
C ALA A 811 1.14 30.60 -42.49
N LEU A 812 0.48 29.74 -41.69
CA LEU A 812 1.10 29.07 -40.54
C LEU A 812 2.20 28.07 -40.97
N THR A 813 1.97 27.31 -42.01
CA THR A 813 2.96 26.38 -42.56
C THR A 813 4.19 27.11 -43.07
N ALA A 814 4.02 28.21 -43.77
CA ALA A 814 5.13 29.06 -44.26
C ALA A 814 5.93 29.65 -43.08
N ALA A 815 5.26 30.09 -42.01
CA ALA A 815 5.94 30.63 -40.83
C ALA A 815 6.73 29.57 -40.05
N CYS A 816 6.36 28.32 -40.16
CA CYS A 816 7.02 27.18 -39.47
C CYS A 816 8.18 26.57 -40.26
N LEU A 817 8.37 26.93 -41.51
CA LEU A 817 9.46 26.43 -42.37
C LEU A 817 10.85 26.97 -41.97
N LEU A 818 10.97 27.79 -40.94
CA LEU A 818 12.25 28.27 -40.42
C LEU A 818 13.07 27.10 -39.82
N PRO A 819 14.37 26.98 -40.20
CA PRO A 819 15.13 25.77 -39.92
C PRO A 819 15.43 25.49 -38.42
N ASP A 820 15.38 26.49 -37.55
CA ASP A 820 15.91 26.34 -36.19
C ASP A 820 14.92 25.81 -35.16
N THR A 821 13.65 25.83 -35.42
CA THR A 821 12.61 25.56 -34.39
C THR A 821 11.55 24.52 -34.77
N GLY A 822 11.38 24.21 -36.05
CA GLY A 822 10.45 23.15 -36.49
C GLY A 822 9.02 23.34 -35.98
N ALA A 823 8.43 22.28 -35.52
CA ALA A 823 7.06 22.27 -34.98
C ALA A 823 6.85 23.10 -33.68
N ARG A 824 7.91 23.49 -32.97
CA ARG A 824 7.81 24.36 -31.79
C ARG A 824 7.30 25.75 -32.11
N ASN A 825 7.57 26.25 -33.33
CA ASN A 825 7.02 27.52 -33.78
C ASN A 825 5.49 27.54 -33.87
N ILE A 826 4.86 26.41 -34.11
CA ILE A 826 3.40 26.30 -34.16
C ILE A 826 2.78 26.68 -32.82
N ASP A 827 3.29 26.11 -31.73
CA ASP A 827 2.82 26.41 -30.37
C ASP A 827 3.05 27.88 -30.02
N SER A 828 4.19 28.43 -30.42
CA SER A 828 4.49 29.85 -30.23
C SER A 828 3.52 30.77 -30.98
N LEU A 829 3.24 30.44 -32.21
CA LEU A 829 2.29 31.21 -33.06
C LEU A 829 0.86 31.11 -32.54
N LEU A 830 0.43 29.90 -32.12
CA LEU A 830 -0.87 29.73 -31.49
C LEU A 830 -1.01 30.57 -30.23
N ASN A 831 -0.04 30.50 -29.33
CA ASN A 831 -0.09 31.18 -28.04
C ASN A 831 0.05 32.68 -28.16
N GLN A 832 0.79 33.18 -29.13
CA GLN A 832 1.08 34.64 -29.27
C GLN A 832 0.14 35.38 -30.23
N GLN A 833 -0.39 34.72 -31.25
CA GLN A 833 -1.17 35.34 -32.29
C GLN A 833 -2.63 34.90 -32.37
N ILE A 834 -2.91 33.61 -32.27
CA ILE A 834 -4.26 33.06 -32.49
C ILE A 834 -5.08 33.06 -31.20
N LEU A 835 -4.57 32.49 -30.13
CA LEU A 835 -5.30 32.38 -28.86
C LEU A 835 -5.65 33.74 -28.23
N PRO A 836 -4.77 34.78 -28.26
CA PRO A 836 -5.14 36.09 -27.74
C PRO A 836 -6.30 36.75 -28.47
N VAL A 837 -6.29 36.72 -29.81
CA VAL A 837 -7.38 37.26 -30.64
C VAL A 837 -8.68 36.51 -30.40
N LEU A 838 -8.61 35.17 -30.36
CA LEU A 838 -9.75 34.31 -30.15
C LEU A 838 -10.34 34.54 -28.75
N SER A 839 -9.50 34.59 -27.72
CA SER A 839 -9.91 34.84 -26.33
C SER A 839 -10.59 36.20 -26.16
N GLN A 840 -10.03 37.25 -26.75
CA GLN A 840 -10.59 38.58 -26.66
C GLN A 840 -11.97 38.65 -27.30
N GLN A 841 -12.14 38.05 -28.48
CA GLN A 841 -13.42 38.02 -29.20
C GLN A 841 -14.47 37.20 -28.44
N LEU A 842 -14.09 36.02 -27.92
CA LEU A 842 -14.98 35.20 -27.11
C LEU A 842 -15.45 35.90 -25.84
N LEU A 843 -14.55 36.58 -25.12
CA LEU A 843 -14.90 37.33 -23.92
C LEU A 843 -15.82 38.52 -24.26
N THR A 844 -15.62 39.20 -25.40
CA THR A 844 -16.51 40.28 -25.89
C THR A 844 -17.92 39.75 -26.14
N TYR A 845 -18.05 38.57 -26.80
CA TYR A 845 -19.37 37.97 -27.06
C TYR A 845 -20.04 37.47 -25.80
N LEU A 846 -19.29 36.84 -24.88
CA LEU A 846 -19.81 36.36 -23.59
C LEU A 846 -20.28 37.52 -22.72
N SER A 847 -19.56 38.67 -22.73
CA SER A 847 -19.97 39.87 -21.99
C SER A 847 -21.28 40.46 -22.50
N ARG A 848 -21.60 40.26 -23.76
CA ARG A 848 -22.87 40.69 -24.39
C ARG A 848 -23.97 39.60 -24.27
N GLN A 849 -23.72 38.47 -23.58
CA GLN A 849 -24.63 37.33 -23.47
C GLN A 849 -25.03 36.73 -24.83
N GLN A 850 -24.22 36.90 -25.83
CA GLN A 850 -24.38 36.28 -27.15
C GLN A 850 -23.55 34.99 -27.23
N LYS A 851 -24.15 33.91 -27.74
CA LYS A 851 -23.43 32.66 -27.99
C LYS A 851 -23.29 32.46 -29.50
N PRO A 852 -22.10 32.66 -30.06
CA PRO A 852 -21.91 32.35 -31.48
C PRO A 852 -21.96 30.87 -31.74
N GLN A 853 -22.56 30.44 -32.83
CA GLN A 853 -22.67 29.01 -33.18
C GLN A 853 -21.57 28.55 -34.12
N GLN A 854 -21.08 29.41 -34.96
CA GLN A 854 -20.03 29.15 -35.93
C GLN A 854 -18.95 30.21 -35.89
N LEU A 855 -17.73 29.78 -36.04
CA LEU A 855 -16.55 30.66 -36.09
C LEU A 855 -15.69 30.28 -37.28
N THR A 856 -15.26 31.25 -38.08
CA THR A 856 -14.33 31.04 -39.17
C THR A 856 -13.04 31.78 -38.92
N LEU A 857 -11.91 31.08 -38.90
CA LEU A 857 -10.58 31.65 -38.81
C LEU A 857 -9.99 31.77 -40.22
N SER A 858 -9.55 32.96 -40.62
CA SER A 858 -8.94 33.24 -41.89
C SER A 858 -7.68 34.10 -41.75
N TRP A 859 -6.88 34.12 -42.78
CA TRP A 859 -5.67 34.94 -42.88
C TRP A 859 -5.78 35.93 -44.04
N SER A 860 -5.44 37.21 -43.76
CA SER A 860 -5.26 38.22 -44.80
C SER A 860 -3.87 38.84 -44.70
N ASP A 861 -3.26 39.16 -45.85
CA ASP A 861 -1.91 39.74 -45.86
C ASP A 861 -1.86 41.16 -45.28
N GLU A 862 -3.00 41.85 -45.21
CA GLU A 862 -3.09 43.21 -44.69
C GLU A 862 -3.36 43.31 -43.19
N GLU A 863 -4.22 42.44 -42.67
CA GLU A 863 -4.71 42.50 -41.28
C GLU A 863 -4.25 41.34 -40.41
N GLY A 864 -3.58 40.32 -40.97
CA GLY A 864 -3.17 39.12 -40.23
C GLY A 864 -4.32 38.16 -40.03
N ILE A 865 -4.56 37.75 -38.80
CA ILE A 865 -5.58 36.74 -38.44
C ILE A 865 -6.95 37.44 -38.35
N GLU A 866 -7.87 37.05 -39.21
CA GLU A 866 -9.26 37.49 -39.22
C GLU A 866 -10.19 36.44 -38.61
N LEU A 867 -11.08 36.91 -37.78
CA LEU A 867 -12.08 36.07 -37.11
C LEU A 867 -13.47 36.50 -37.58
N ILE A 868 -14.16 35.63 -38.28
CA ILE A 868 -15.52 35.84 -38.75
C ILE A 868 -16.47 34.97 -37.91
N ILE A 869 -17.44 35.64 -37.33
CA ILE A 869 -18.43 34.99 -36.46
C ILE A 869 -19.78 35.06 -37.13
N ASP A 870 -20.40 33.89 -37.35
CA ASP A 870 -21.77 33.81 -37.86
C ASP A 870 -22.74 33.58 -36.68
N ASN A 871 -23.72 34.45 -36.57
CA ASN A 871 -24.74 34.44 -35.52
C ASN A 871 -26.06 33.78 -35.95
N GLU A 872 -26.12 33.07 -37.07
CA GLU A 872 -27.37 32.37 -37.46
C GLU A 872 -27.55 31.00 -36.86
#